data_1446bb787d8bfce8ba4c35619ba15c4f
#
_entry.id   1446bb787d8bfce8ba4c35619ba15c4f
#
_cell.length_a   1.000
_cell.length_b   1.000
_cell.length_c   1.000
_cell.angle_alpha   90.00
_cell.angle_beta   90.00
_cell.angle_gamma   90.00
#
_symmetry.space_group_name_H-M   'P 1'
#
loop_
_entity.id
_entity.type
_entity.pdbx_description
1 polymer ?
#
loop_
_entity_poly.entity_id
_entity_poly.type
_entity_poly.pdbx_seq_one_letter_code
_entity_poly.pdbx_strand_id
1 'polypeptide(L)'
;MKKFTGESIMVTKSAETKIVKNGLLPTPPMKKGLPKAALTDNARQVLMKRYVRRGDDGKPAENVEEMFWRVAHHVAKVEEQWGADVMERTVEYYHLLSSKKFFPNSPTFTGAGTPLGQLAACFVLPITDDMGRDSAGIFQTLRDAALIQQTGGGNGFSFSRLRPQGARVQTSAGQATGPVGFLRVYDHAFGEIAQGGTRRGANMAVLRVDHPDVEEFITCKINENSITNFNISVGITDAFMEAVRNDKEWELRFPDLIEMKQKGFSGTLEQAEAAGIKIHTNKKVNARELFNKIVKQAHHNGEPGVLFLDAANRSNPVPHLYPLEATNPCGEQWLGPYENCCLGSVNLNEHCGPDGTVDWELLRKSVVTSTRFLDDVVEANAYVPAVAQLKEAAHKARRIGLGIMGLADLMYHVGVRYGSQEGQEFGAQVMEFVRYHAMKTSVELAEERGPFPAIQGSIYDMDDMQWEAPQSLVKYEHNWNRPQVQWDAVVDGIKQHGIRNAAQTTVAPTGTIATVAGCEGYGCEPVFALAYIRHVNDNGKDLKLTYASPRFDEALKKLGLGEEKREEIVEQVMSQGTCQHIPELPQHIRDTFVVSGDVTAEEHVRMQGALQAFVDNSLSKTVNFSEGATEGDVAIAYQLAWELGCKGITVYVTGSRDKVVLETKATAEKKDASASSAPASVTGTVAPATQTVPTIWHGTKKPRPKALTGKTYNIDTPVGKAFITINENGGDQPFEAFINTAKAGSEIAAVSEAIGRLISYILRMASPIAPLDRLREVVVQLSGIGGGRSLGFGINRVRSLPDGIGQVLEGYLNSKDGVVAEEVKSNGNGGGHTEHTPKMKIGDICPECGEAAVVNEEGCRKCYACGNSEC
;
A
#
# COMPACT_ATOMS: atom_id res chain seq x y z
N MET A 1 23.52 53.02 7.72
CA MET A 1 22.35 53.24 6.88
C MET A 1 22.76 53.16 5.43
N LYS A 2 22.58 52.01 4.80
CA LYS A 2 22.58 51.83 3.32
C LYS A 2 21.30 51.13 2.97
N LYS A 3 20.50 51.76 2.11
CA LYS A 3 19.24 51.28 1.61
C LYS A 3 19.47 50.06 0.72
N PHE A 4 18.79 48.94 1.03
CA PHE A 4 18.63 47.84 0.09
C PHE A 4 17.49 48.22 -0.88
N THR A 5 17.83 48.42 -2.14
CA THR A 5 16.91 48.52 -3.26
C THR A 5 16.57 47.10 -3.69
N GLY A 6 15.29 46.73 -3.55
CA GLY A 6 14.78 45.45 -4.02
C GLY A 6 14.73 45.40 -5.58
N GLU A 7 15.49 44.53 -6.17
CA GLU A 7 15.29 44.11 -7.53
C GLU A 7 14.19 43.02 -7.55
N SER A 8 13.07 43.42 -8.13
CA SER A 8 11.96 42.53 -8.43
C SER A 8 12.42 41.53 -9.52
N ILE A 9 12.54 40.24 -9.15
CA ILE A 9 12.74 39.16 -10.12
C ILE A 9 11.48 39.10 -11.00
N MET A 10 11.59 39.60 -12.24
CA MET A 10 10.58 39.37 -13.26
C MET A 10 10.51 37.87 -13.53
N VAL A 11 9.46 37.23 -13.00
CA VAL A 11 9.00 35.92 -13.50
C VAL A 11 8.56 36.16 -14.94
N THR A 12 9.35 35.66 -15.88
CA THR A 12 8.97 35.59 -17.28
C THR A 12 7.66 34.80 -17.38
N LYS A 13 6.57 35.46 -17.80
CA LYS A 13 5.31 34.80 -18.16
C LYS A 13 5.62 33.76 -19.23
N SER A 14 5.71 32.49 -18.83
CA SER A 14 5.64 31.37 -19.75
C SER A 14 4.28 31.45 -20.48
N ALA A 15 4.30 31.20 -21.78
CA ALA A 15 3.13 31.22 -22.64
C ALA A 15 1.92 30.57 -21.95
N GLU A 16 0.84 31.30 -21.77
CA GLU A 16 -0.43 30.80 -21.25
C GLU A 16 -0.90 29.69 -22.18
N THR A 17 -0.70 28.44 -21.75
CA THR A 17 -1.27 27.28 -22.44
C THR A 17 -2.78 27.38 -22.28
N LYS A 18 -3.50 27.71 -23.35
CA LYS A 18 -4.97 27.80 -23.31
C LYS A 18 -5.53 26.45 -22.89
N ILE A 19 -5.99 26.36 -21.66
CA ILE A 19 -6.71 25.18 -21.14
C ILE A 19 -8.06 25.16 -21.84
N VAL A 20 -8.37 24.06 -22.52
CA VAL A 20 -9.68 23.85 -23.11
C VAL A 20 -10.71 23.62 -22.01
N LYS A 21 -11.97 24.02 -22.26
CA LYS A 21 -13.13 24.17 -21.35
C LYS A 21 -13.42 23.02 -20.36
N ASN A 22 -12.66 21.90 -20.37
CA ASN A 22 -12.88 20.70 -19.53
C ASN A 22 -11.60 20.22 -18.81
N GLY A 23 -10.62 21.09 -18.58
CA GLY A 23 -9.37 20.70 -17.90
C GLY A 23 -8.47 19.77 -18.72
N LEU A 24 -8.58 19.75 -20.05
CA LEU A 24 -7.72 19.04 -20.97
C LEU A 24 -6.81 20.01 -21.75
N LEU A 25 -5.59 19.56 -22.03
CA LEU A 25 -4.68 20.28 -22.93
C LEU A 25 -5.15 20.10 -24.39
N PRO A 26 -4.83 21.06 -25.30
CA PRO A 26 -5.20 20.94 -26.71
C PRO A 26 -4.69 19.64 -27.33
N THR A 27 -5.62 18.86 -27.87
CA THR A 27 -5.34 17.62 -28.61
C THR A 27 -5.98 17.76 -30.01
N PRO A 28 -5.27 17.44 -31.10
CA PRO A 28 -5.85 17.48 -32.45
C PRO A 28 -7.01 16.49 -32.57
N PRO A 29 -7.98 16.77 -33.44
CA PRO A 29 -9.10 15.85 -33.67
C PRO A 29 -8.60 14.46 -34.08
N MET A 30 -9.24 13.43 -33.58
CA MET A 30 -8.93 12.06 -33.95
C MET A 30 -9.13 11.84 -35.44
N LYS A 31 -8.17 11.18 -36.13
CA LYS A 31 -8.28 10.85 -37.55
C LYS A 31 -9.51 9.98 -37.80
N LYS A 32 -10.25 10.29 -38.91
CA LYS A 32 -11.39 9.45 -39.32
C LYS A 32 -10.91 8.07 -39.78
N GLY A 33 -11.70 7.03 -39.51
CA GLY A 33 -11.42 5.66 -39.95
C GLY A 33 -10.51 4.85 -39.02
N LEU A 34 -10.08 5.39 -37.91
CA LEU A 34 -9.37 4.62 -36.88
C LEU A 34 -10.31 3.60 -36.22
N PRO A 35 -9.80 2.38 -35.88
CA PRO A 35 -10.62 1.34 -35.27
C PRO A 35 -11.07 1.71 -33.86
N LYS A 36 -12.29 1.31 -33.51
CA LYS A 36 -12.73 1.36 -32.11
C LYS A 36 -12.07 0.25 -31.30
N ALA A 37 -11.89 0.51 -30.01
CA ALA A 37 -11.35 -0.51 -29.10
C ALA A 37 -12.38 -1.63 -28.87
N ALA A 38 -11.95 -2.88 -29.09
CA ALA A 38 -12.75 -4.09 -28.83
C ALA A 38 -12.75 -4.39 -27.33
N LEU A 39 -13.53 -3.64 -26.55
CA LEU A 39 -13.64 -3.73 -25.09
C LEU A 39 -14.97 -4.37 -24.71
N THR A 40 -14.94 -5.20 -23.65
CA THR A 40 -16.16 -5.65 -22.98
C THR A 40 -16.89 -4.47 -22.33
N ASP A 41 -18.19 -4.59 -22.11
CA ASP A 41 -18.97 -3.54 -21.44
C ASP A 41 -18.43 -3.20 -20.06
N ASN A 42 -17.97 -4.21 -19.31
CA ASN A 42 -17.33 -4.01 -18.02
C ASN A 42 -16.01 -3.22 -18.14
N ALA A 43 -15.13 -3.59 -19.07
CA ALA A 43 -13.90 -2.86 -19.32
C ALA A 43 -14.17 -1.39 -19.70
N ARG A 44 -15.16 -1.16 -20.57
CA ARG A 44 -15.56 0.19 -20.96
C ARG A 44 -16.10 0.99 -19.77
N GLN A 45 -16.91 0.39 -18.90
CA GLN A 45 -17.40 1.04 -17.68
C GLN A 45 -16.26 1.40 -16.72
N VAL A 46 -15.28 0.50 -16.52
CA VAL A 46 -14.11 0.78 -15.66
C VAL A 46 -13.29 1.94 -16.22
N LEU A 47 -13.02 1.97 -17.53
CA LEU A 47 -12.32 3.09 -18.18
C LEU A 47 -13.08 4.41 -18.01
N MET A 48 -14.39 4.41 -18.27
CA MET A 48 -15.26 5.58 -18.09
C MET A 48 -15.29 6.12 -16.66
N LYS A 49 -15.29 5.23 -15.67
CA LYS A 49 -15.32 5.63 -14.26
C LYS A 49 -13.96 6.12 -13.75
N ARG A 50 -12.84 5.48 -14.15
CA ARG A 50 -11.51 5.70 -13.55
C ARG A 50 -10.58 6.60 -14.35
N TYR A 51 -10.66 6.62 -15.69
CA TYR A 51 -9.62 7.23 -16.53
C TYR A 51 -10.14 8.33 -17.46
N VAL A 52 -11.39 8.23 -17.90
CA VAL A 52 -12.03 9.26 -18.73
C VAL A 52 -12.19 10.54 -17.91
N ARG A 53 -11.72 11.66 -18.46
CA ARG A 53 -11.81 12.96 -17.81
C ARG A 53 -13.25 13.43 -17.69
N ARG A 54 -13.57 14.05 -16.57
CA ARG A 54 -14.87 14.68 -16.34
C ARG A 54 -14.75 16.20 -16.47
N GLY A 55 -15.75 16.81 -17.08
CA GLY A 55 -15.89 18.27 -17.13
C GLY A 55 -16.36 18.85 -15.78
N ASP A 56 -16.45 20.17 -15.74
CA ASP A 56 -16.91 20.92 -14.55
C ASP A 56 -18.36 20.58 -14.16
N ASP A 57 -19.15 20.06 -15.10
CA ASP A 57 -20.52 19.57 -14.89
C ASP A 57 -20.58 18.09 -14.35
N GLY A 58 -19.43 17.49 -14.11
CA GLY A 58 -19.28 16.10 -13.64
C GLY A 58 -19.52 15.05 -14.72
N LYS A 59 -19.88 15.43 -15.97
CA LYS A 59 -20.09 14.50 -17.08
C LYS A 59 -18.76 14.14 -17.75
N PRO A 60 -18.69 12.98 -18.44
CA PRO A 60 -17.51 12.63 -19.24
C PRO A 60 -17.23 13.71 -20.29
N ALA A 61 -16.00 14.20 -20.33
CA ALA A 61 -15.53 15.22 -21.30
C ALA A 61 -15.03 14.60 -22.61
N GLU A 62 -14.80 13.30 -22.60
CA GLU A 62 -14.29 12.48 -23.70
C GLU A 62 -14.87 11.06 -23.61
N ASN A 63 -14.89 10.33 -24.71
CA ASN A 63 -15.15 8.89 -24.70
C ASN A 63 -13.83 8.11 -24.59
N VAL A 64 -13.89 6.76 -24.57
CA VAL A 64 -12.72 5.90 -24.37
C VAL A 64 -11.71 6.02 -25.51
N GLU A 65 -12.19 6.08 -26.74
CA GLU A 65 -11.35 6.22 -27.95
C GLU A 65 -10.64 7.61 -27.98
N GLU A 66 -11.36 8.65 -27.61
CA GLU A 66 -10.79 10.02 -27.48
C GLU A 66 -9.75 10.08 -26.34
N MET A 67 -9.99 9.37 -25.25
CA MET A 67 -8.99 9.22 -24.17
C MET A 67 -7.71 8.53 -24.69
N PHE A 68 -7.83 7.40 -25.41
CA PHE A 68 -6.66 6.72 -25.99
C PHE A 68 -5.93 7.63 -27.00
N TRP A 69 -6.67 8.39 -27.80
CA TRP A 69 -6.10 9.36 -28.73
C TRP A 69 -5.36 10.49 -28.02
N ARG A 70 -5.94 11.05 -26.96
CA ARG A 70 -5.29 12.06 -26.12
C ARG A 70 -3.99 11.56 -25.53
N VAL A 71 -4.00 10.36 -24.93
CA VAL A 71 -2.80 9.73 -24.34
C VAL A 71 -1.75 9.50 -25.40
N ALA A 72 -2.10 8.87 -26.52
CA ALA A 72 -1.21 8.61 -27.63
C ALA A 72 -0.57 9.90 -28.18
N HIS A 73 -1.37 10.96 -28.42
CA HIS A 73 -0.87 12.22 -28.92
C HIS A 73 0.05 12.94 -27.94
N HIS A 74 -0.33 12.98 -26.65
CA HIS A 74 0.47 13.67 -25.63
C HIS A 74 1.84 13.02 -25.46
N VAL A 75 1.92 11.68 -25.50
CA VAL A 75 3.17 10.95 -25.44
C VAL A 75 3.96 11.11 -26.73
N ALA A 76 3.33 10.94 -27.90
CA ALA A 76 3.99 11.06 -29.20
C ALA A 76 4.55 12.47 -29.49
N LYS A 77 4.00 13.51 -28.85
CA LYS A 77 4.42 14.90 -29.12
C LYS A 77 5.89 15.15 -28.87
N VAL A 78 6.52 14.41 -27.96
CA VAL A 78 7.95 14.57 -27.64
C VAL A 78 8.86 14.14 -28.78
N GLU A 79 8.39 13.30 -29.68
CA GLU A 79 9.12 12.80 -30.85
C GLU A 79 9.53 13.93 -31.82
N GLU A 80 8.83 15.07 -31.78
CA GLU A 80 9.18 16.28 -32.54
C GLU A 80 10.63 16.73 -32.27
N GLN A 81 11.15 16.47 -31.05
CA GLN A 81 12.52 16.81 -30.64
C GLN A 81 13.58 16.08 -31.48
N TRP A 82 13.22 14.94 -32.05
CA TRP A 82 14.09 14.09 -32.88
C TRP A 82 13.66 14.06 -34.37
N GLY A 83 12.76 15.00 -34.75
CA GLY A 83 12.34 15.20 -36.15
C GLY A 83 11.34 14.17 -36.69
N ALA A 84 10.72 13.37 -35.82
CA ALA A 84 9.70 12.40 -36.23
C ALA A 84 8.33 13.08 -36.51
N ASP A 85 7.50 12.45 -37.33
CA ASP A 85 6.11 12.88 -37.56
C ASP A 85 5.25 12.50 -36.33
N VAL A 86 4.89 13.51 -35.56
CA VAL A 86 4.07 13.36 -34.34
C VAL A 86 2.73 12.71 -34.66
N MET A 87 2.11 12.99 -35.81
CA MET A 87 0.80 12.44 -36.15
C MET A 87 0.87 10.98 -36.58
N GLU A 88 1.95 10.57 -37.26
CA GLU A 88 2.20 9.16 -37.57
C GLU A 88 2.42 8.37 -36.31
N ARG A 89 3.28 8.86 -35.41
CA ARG A 89 3.54 8.25 -34.10
C ARG A 89 2.29 8.18 -33.22
N THR A 90 1.47 9.23 -33.23
CA THR A 90 0.17 9.24 -32.52
C THR A 90 -0.73 8.11 -33.00
N VAL A 91 -0.82 7.88 -34.30
CA VAL A 91 -1.63 6.79 -34.87
C VAL A 91 -1.09 5.43 -34.45
N GLU A 92 0.23 5.25 -34.47
CA GLU A 92 0.87 3.99 -34.01
C GLU A 92 0.55 3.71 -32.54
N TYR A 93 0.72 4.70 -31.66
CA TYR A 93 0.41 4.56 -30.25
C TYR A 93 -1.09 4.36 -29.98
N TYR A 94 -1.96 5.03 -30.76
CA TYR A 94 -3.39 4.79 -30.69
C TYR A 94 -3.73 3.33 -31.05
N HIS A 95 -3.15 2.78 -32.11
CA HIS A 95 -3.34 1.37 -32.49
C HIS A 95 -2.86 0.42 -31.40
N LEU A 96 -1.71 0.68 -30.78
CA LEU A 96 -1.18 -0.11 -29.67
C LEU A 96 -2.18 -0.19 -28.50
N LEU A 97 -2.76 0.97 -28.12
CA LEU A 97 -3.73 1.07 -27.01
C LEU A 97 -5.10 0.50 -27.38
N SER A 98 -5.65 0.90 -28.56
CA SER A 98 -7.01 0.50 -28.97
C SER A 98 -7.12 -0.99 -29.29
N SER A 99 -6.02 -1.64 -29.69
CA SER A 99 -5.95 -3.09 -29.88
C SER A 99 -5.65 -3.87 -28.59
N LYS A 100 -5.56 -3.22 -27.44
CA LYS A 100 -5.27 -3.78 -26.11
C LYS A 100 -3.94 -4.54 -26.01
N LYS A 101 -3.02 -4.37 -26.95
CA LYS A 101 -1.73 -5.08 -26.96
C LYS A 101 -0.78 -4.62 -25.88
N PHE A 102 -0.96 -3.38 -25.43
CA PHE A 102 -0.19 -2.77 -24.37
C PHE A 102 -1.04 -1.73 -23.63
N PHE A 103 -0.91 -1.68 -22.30
CA PHE A 103 -1.45 -0.58 -21.52
C PHE A 103 -0.38 0.01 -20.60
N PRO A 104 -0.22 1.35 -20.59
CA PRO A 104 0.60 2.04 -19.62
C PRO A 104 -0.06 2.00 -18.23
N ASN A 105 0.68 2.43 -17.22
CA ASN A 105 0.17 2.56 -15.86
C ASN A 105 -1.01 3.56 -15.77
N SER A 106 -1.78 3.46 -14.70
CA SER A 106 -2.95 4.33 -14.47
C SER A 106 -2.63 5.82 -14.47
N PRO A 107 -1.52 6.32 -13.87
CA PRO A 107 -1.14 7.74 -13.97
C PRO A 107 -0.95 8.25 -15.40
N THR A 108 -0.42 7.45 -16.31
CA THR A 108 -0.31 7.84 -17.72
C THR A 108 -1.68 8.05 -18.36
N PHE A 109 -2.66 7.15 -18.12
CA PHE A 109 -4.03 7.34 -18.61
C PHE A 109 -4.71 8.61 -18.05
N THR A 110 -4.51 8.88 -16.76
CA THR A 110 -5.17 10.01 -16.08
C THR A 110 -4.43 11.34 -16.28
N GLY A 111 -3.10 11.33 -16.41
CA GLY A 111 -2.25 12.50 -16.44
C GLY A 111 -1.88 13.01 -17.82
N ALA A 112 -1.72 12.11 -18.83
CA ALA A 112 -1.32 12.52 -20.17
C ALA A 112 -2.36 13.45 -20.82
N GLY A 113 -1.91 14.59 -21.32
CA GLY A 113 -2.78 15.60 -21.92
C GLY A 113 -3.67 16.35 -20.92
N THR A 114 -3.28 16.38 -19.64
CA THR A 114 -3.94 17.18 -18.60
C THR A 114 -2.98 18.18 -17.99
N PRO A 115 -3.46 19.24 -17.30
CA PRO A 115 -2.58 20.19 -16.61
C PRO A 115 -1.73 19.55 -15.49
N LEU A 116 -2.15 18.42 -14.92
CA LEU A 116 -1.39 17.68 -13.91
C LEU A 116 -0.11 17.11 -14.51
N GLY A 117 -0.20 16.47 -15.70
CA GLY A 117 0.92 15.98 -16.49
C GLY A 117 1.83 14.95 -15.82
N GLN A 118 1.56 14.53 -14.58
CA GLN A 118 2.33 13.50 -13.87
C GLN A 118 1.95 12.11 -14.39
N LEU A 119 2.93 11.35 -14.92
CA LEU A 119 2.72 10.08 -15.64
C LEU A 119 3.35 8.87 -14.95
N ALA A 120 4.29 9.07 -14.01
CA ALA A 120 4.95 7.98 -13.29
C ALA A 120 4.08 7.43 -12.16
N ALA A 121 4.18 6.12 -11.91
CA ALA A 121 3.41 5.45 -10.87
C ALA A 121 4.16 5.24 -9.56
N CYS A 122 5.50 5.07 -9.64
CA CYS A 122 6.34 4.56 -8.57
C CYS A 122 7.50 5.51 -8.30
N PHE A 123 7.76 5.77 -7.01
CA PHE A 123 8.81 6.68 -6.54
C PHE A 123 9.51 6.08 -5.33
N VAL A 124 10.81 6.34 -5.19
CA VAL A 124 11.54 6.06 -3.95
C VAL A 124 12.18 7.36 -3.45
N LEU A 125 11.93 7.68 -2.20
CA LEU A 125 12.43 8.90 -1.57
C LEU A 125 13.42 8.55 -0.45
N PRO A 126 14.56 9.24 -0.38
CA PRO A 126 15.53 9.04 0.68
C PRO A 126 15.03 9.63 2.01
N ILE A 127 15.40 9.00 3.14
CA ILE A 127 15.22 9.56 4.47
C ILE A 127 16.57 9.59 5.16
N THR A 128 17.03 10.79 5.55
CA THR A 128 18.22 10.98 6.37
C THR A 128 17.85 11.15 7.84
N ASP A 129 18.82 10.90 8.75
CA ASP A 129 18.63 11.01 10.20
C ASP A 129 18.67 12.50 10.67
N ASP A 130 17.84 13.32 10.04
CA ASP A 130 17.61 14.74 10.34
C ASP A 130 16.12 15.07 10.31
N MET A 131 15.66 15.99 11.14
CA MET A 131 14.23 16.35 11.23
C MET A 131 13.70 17.08 10.00
N GLY A 132 14.51 17.89 9.31
CA GLY A 132 14.04 18.65 8.14
C GLY A 132 14.94 19.81 7.74
N ARG A 133 16.19 19.84 8.23
CA ARG A 133 17.21 20.80 7.78
C ARG A 133 17.88 20.33 6.50
N ASP A 134 18.04 19.04 6.38
CA ASP A 134 18.50 18.36 5.17
C ASP A 134 17.32 18.23 4.19
N SER A 135 17.61 18.33 2.89
CA SER A 135 16.64 18.14 1.80
C SER A 135 16.00 16.75 1.79
N ALA A 136 16.62 15.75 2.39
CA ALA A 136 16.11 14.41 2.59
C ALA A 136 15.75 14.12 4.07
N GLY A 137 15.65 15.13 4.92
CA GLY A 137 15.26 14.98 6.32
C GLY A 137 13.83 14.46 6.46
N ILE A 138 13.53 13.87 7.62
CA ILE A 138 12.28 13.11 7.89
C ILE A 138 11.03 13.90 7.44
N PHE A 139 10.85 15.14 7.90
CA PHE A 139 9.64 15.93 7.56
C PHE A 139 9.71 16.57 6.17
N GLN A 140 10.90 16.82 5.62
CA GLN A 140 11.03 17.30 4.25
C GLN A 140 10.63 16.17 3.28
N THR A 141 11.08 14.95 3.52
CA THR A 141 10.68 13.77 2.72
C THR A 141 9.19 13.47 2.87
N LEU A 142 8.61 13.64 4.07
CA LEU A 142 7.16 13.50 4.26
C LEU A 142 6.38 14.52 3.41
N ARG A 143 6.83 15.79 3.36
CA ARG A 143 6.25 16.84 2.50
C ARG A 143 6.30 16.43 1.02
N ASP A 144 7.46 16.00 0.55
CA ASP A 144 7.67 15.64 -0.86
C ASP A 144 6.82 14.43 -1.26
N ALA A 145 6.76 13.41 -0.38
CA ALA A 145 5.91 12.25 -0.54
C ALA A 145 4.42 12.61 -0.57
N ALA A 146 3.98 13.54 0.28
CA ALA A 146 2.60 14.04 0.28
C ALA A 146 2.21 14.66 -1.08
N LEU A 147 3.11 15.47 -1.66
CA LEU A 147 2.90 16.08 -2.97
C LEU A 147 2.85 15.04 -4.10
N ILE A 148 3.68 14.00 -4.03
CA ILE A 148 3.64 12.88 -4.98
C ILE A 148 2.33 12.09 -4.83
N GLN A 149 1.94 11.76 -3.60
CA GLN A 149 0.72 10.99 -3.33
C GLN A 149 -0.55 11.73 -3.77
N GLN A 150 -0.58 13.04 -3.65
CA GLN A 150 -1.66 13.88 -4.18
C GLN A 150 -1.86 13.71 -5.68
N THR A 151 -0.80 13.38 -6.44
CA THR A 151 -0.86 13.10 -7.88
C THR A 151 -1.19 11.64 -8.21
N GLY A 152 -1.36 10.78 -7.20
CA GLY A 152 -1.63 9.34 -7.33
C GLY A 152 -0.39 8.45 -7.44
N GLY A 153 0.82 9.00 -7.20
CA GLY A 153 2.06 8.23 -7.12
C GLY A 153 2.15 7.40 -5.85
N GLY A 154 2.74 6.20 -5.94
CA GLY A 154 3.08 5.35 -4.81
C GLY A 154 4.53 5.58 -4.37
N ASN A 155 4.79 5.66 -3.06
CA ASN A 155 6.11 5.97 -2.52
C ASN A 155 6.75 4.76 -1.83
N GLY A 156 8.08 4.68 -1.89
CA GLY A 156 8.88 3.75 -1.11
C GLY A 156 9.96 4.48 -0.31
N PHE A 157 10.26 3.93 0.86
CA PHE A 157 11.21 4.53 1.80
C PHE A 157 12.07 3.47 2.48
N SER A 158 13.38 3.74 2.62
CA SER A 158 14.22 3.03 3.58
C SER A 158 14.30 3.85 4.88
N PHE A 159 13.84 3.25 5.97
CA PHE A 159 13.97 3.81 7.31
C PHE A 159 15.30 3.42 7.99
N SER A 160 16.16 2.68 7.29
CA SER A 160 17.36 2.04 7.85
C SER A 160 18.46 3.01 8.25
N ARG A 161 18.43 4.25 7.74
CA ARG A 161 19.39 5.29 8.09
C ARG A 161 19.02 6.06 9.35
N LEU A 162 17.79 5.88 9.86
CA LEU A 162 17.35 6.54 11.09
C LEU A 162 17.98 5.87 12.31
N ARG A 163 18.44 6.71 13.26
CA ARG A 163 18.99 6.20 14.52
C ARG A 163 17.98 5.35 15.30
N PRO A 164 18.43 4.34 16.04
CA PRO A 164 17.55 3.46 16.80
C PRO A 164 16.82 4.19 17.92
N GLN A 165 15.69 3.63 18.33
CA GLN A 165 14.92 4.08 19.47
C GLN A 165 15.79 4.14 20.73
N GLY A 166 15.59 5.19 21.54
CA GLY A 166 16.36 5.41 22.76
C GLY A 166 17.77 5.98 22.55
N ALA A 167 18.26 6.09 21.30
CA ALA A 167 19.54 6.75 21.02
C ALA A 167 19.51 8.22 21.47
N ARG A 168 20.61 8.67 22.10
CA ARG A 168 20.68 10.02 22.67
C ARG A 168 20.63 11.11 21.58
N VAL A 169 19.73 12.05 21.73
CA VAL A 169 19.65 13.26 20.91
C VAL A 169 20.52 14.36 21.55
N GLN A 170 21.67 14.64 20.97
CA GLN A 170 22.68 15.56 21.57
C GLN A 170 22.15 16.99 21.79
N THR A 171 21.26 17.48 20.93
CA THR A 171 20.76 18.86 20.96
C THR A 171 19.72 19.13 22.04
N SER A 172 18.94 18.13 22.42
CA SER A 172 17.84 18.22 23.39
C SER A 172 18.07 17.40 24.67
N ALA A 173 19.18 16.64 24.74
CA ALA A 173 19.46 15.63 25.77
C ALA A 173 18.34 14.54 25.91
N GLY A 174 17.37 14.53 25.01
CA GLY A 174 16.29 13.53 24.93
C GLY A 174 16.71 12.23 24.27
N GLN A 175 15.74 11.35 24.09
CA GLN A 175 15.87 10.05 23.39
C GLN A 175 15.19 10.08 22.03
N ALA A 176 15.74 9.34 21.07
CA ALA A 176 15.17 9.20 19.74
C ALA A 176 13.94 8.29 19.74
N THR A 177 12.99 8.61 18.87
CA THR A 177 11.75 7.85 18.67
C THR A 177 11.98 6.54 17.89
N GLY A 178 13.06 6.50 17.07
CA GLY A 178 13.36 5.36 16.19
C GLY A 178 12.52 5.33 14.91
N PRO A 179 12.86 4.41 13.98
CA PRO A 179 12.22 4.31 12.67
C PRO A 179 10.72 3.97 12.75
N VAL A 180 10.30 3.08 13.66
CA VAL A 180 8.89 2.66 13.78
C VAL A 180 8.00 3.80 14.25
N GLY A 181 8.51 4.64 15.15
CA GLY A 181 7.80 5.85 15.59
C GLY A 181 7.53 6.82 14.44
N PHE A 182 8.54 7.07 13.60
CA PHE A 182 8.36 7.93 12.41
C PHE A 182 7.51 7.26 11.33
N LEU A 183 7.57 5.94 11.17
CA LEU A 183 6.66 5.20 10.29
C LEU A 183 5.19 5.44 10.68
N ARG A 184 4.86 5.48 11.98
CA ARG A 184 3.50 5.82 12.46
C ARG A 184 3.10 7.25 12.10
N VAL A 185 4.04 8.22 12.19
CA VAL A 185 3.78 9.61 11.77
C VAL A 185 3.44 9.69 10.29
N TYR A 186 4.21 8.99 9.43
CA TYR A 186 3.96 8.91 8.00
C TYR A 186 2.61 8.24 7.69
N ASP A 187 2.29 7.13 8.38
CA ASP A 187 1.02 6.41 8.19
C ASP A 187 -0.18 7.31 8.47
N HIS A 188 -0.18 8.05 9.58
CA HIS A 188 -1.24 8.99 9.90
C HIS A 188 -1.37 10.10 8.85
N ALA A 189 -0.25 10.70 8.44
CA ALA A 189 -0.25 11.76 7.42
C ALA A 189 -0.84 11.26 6.10
N PHE A 190 -0.45 10.07 5.63
CA PHE A 190 -0.96 9.49 4.39
C PHE A 190 -2.40 8.98 4.50
N GLY A 191 -2.88 8.70 5.70
CA GLY A 191 -4.29 8.40 5.94
C GLY A 191 -5.21 9.54 5.53
N GLU A 192 -4.78 10.79 5.72
CA GLU A 192 -5.54 12.00 5.42
C GLU A 192 -5.36 12.50 3.97
N ILE A 193 -4.26 12.12 3.29
CA ILE A 193 -3.98 12.55 1.92
C ILE A 193 -4.68 11.63 0.94
N ALA A 194 -5.75 12.12 0.30
CA ALA A 194 -6.44 11.41 -0.78
C ALA A 194 -6.38 12.20 -2.09
N GLN A 195 -6.05 11.52 -3.19
CA GLN A 195 -6.15 12.12 -4.52
C GLN A 195 -7.62 12.25 -4.91
N GLY A 196 -8.24 13.43 -4.74
CA GLY A 196 -9.55 13.76 -5.29
C GLY A 196 -10.62 12.64 -5.30
N GLY A 197 -10.51 11.64 -4.43
CA GLY A 197 -11.41 10.50 -4.31
C GLY A 197 -11.25 9.36 -5.33
N THR A 198 -10.33 9.43 -6.31
CA THR A 198 -10.23 8.42 -7.39
C THR A 198 -9.18 7.34 -7.18
N ARG A 199 -8.05 7.65 -6.51
CA ARG A 199 -6.99 6.68 -6.18
C ARG A 199 -6.28 7.08 -4.89
N ARG A 200 -6.12 6.12 -3.97
CA ARG A 200 -5.26 6.25 -2.78
C ARG A 200 -3.87 5.77 -3.15
N GLY A 201 -2.83 6.59 -2.94
CA GLY A 201 -1.45 6.17 -3.08
C GLY A 201 -1.12 5.11 -2.01
N ALA A 202 -0.34 4.11 -2.36
CA ALA A 202 0.22 3.14 -1.42
C ALA A 202 1.65 3.52 -1.08
N ASN A 203 2.16 3.04 0.06
CA ASN A 203 3.54 3.30 0.48
C ASN A 203 4.23 1.98 0.88
N MET A 204 5.58 1.95 0.77
CA MET A 204 6.44 0.88 1.23
C MET A 204 7.42 1.41 2.28
N ALA A 205 7.52 0.72 3.41
CA ALA A 205 8.58 0.94 4.37
C ALA A 205 9.53 -0.26 4.39
N VAL A 206 10.82 0.01 4.26
CA VAL A 206 11.89 -1.00 4.34
C VAL A 206 12.76 -0.72 5.55
N LEU A 207 13.05 -1.76 6.34
CA LEU A 207 14.05 -1.72 7.39
C LEU A 207 15.01 -2.90 7.22
N ARG A 208 16.33 -2.62 7.30
CA ARG A 208 17.36 -3.66 7.19
C ARG A 208 17.33 -4.62 8.37
N VAL A 209 17.64 -5.88 8.12
CA VAL A 209 17.66 -6.96 9.13
C VAL A 209 18.74 -6.80 10.20
N ASP A 210 19.75 -5.95 9.95
CA ASP A 210 20.81 -5.63 10.91
C ASP A 210 20.54 -4.35 11.73
N HIS A 211 19.39 -3.67 11.48
CA HIS A 211 19.02 -2.48 12.26
C HIS A 211 18.63 -2.85 13.70
N PRO A 212 19.04 -2.08 14.75
CA PRO A 212 18.69 -2.38 16.13
C PRO A 212 17.20 -2.54 16.43
N ASP A 213 16.33 -1.81 15.72
CA ASP A 213 14.87 -1.81 15.92
C ASP A 213 14.13 -2.80 15.02
N VAL A 214 14.83 -3.74 14.36
CA VAL A 214 14.20 -4.66 13.40
C VAL A 214 13.14 -5.56 14.05
N GLU A 215 13.34 -5.96 15.32
CA GLU A 215 12.36 -6.81 16.03
C GLU A 215 11.02 -6.06 16.28
N GLU A 216 11.07 -4.76 16.60
CA GLU A 216 9.86 -3.91 16.71
C GLU A 216 9.21 -3.72 15.33
N PHE A 217 10.01 -3.51 14.30
CA PHE A 217 9.51 -3.32 12.93
C PHE A 217 8.77 -4.57 12.41
N ILE A 218 9.29 -5.78 12.65
CA ILE A 218 8.66 -7.03 12.24
C ILE A 218 7.24 -7.14 12.82
N THR A 219 7.03 -6.68 14.05
CA THR A 219 5.78 -6.85 14.79
C THR A 219 4.88 -5.61 14.80
N CYS A 220 5.29 -4.50 14.16
CA CYS A 220 4.56 -3.23 14.25
C CYS A 220 3.16 -3.27 13.60
N LYS A 221 2.87 -4.26 12.75
CA LYS A 221 1.57 -4.51 12.11
C LYS A 221 0.87 -5.79 12.58
N ILE A 222 1.21 -6.30 13.75
CA ILE A 222 0.52 -7.47 14.33
C ILE A 222 -0.99 -7.20 14.49
N ASN A 223 -1.38 -5.95 14.71
CA ASN A 223 -2.75 -5.48 14.63
C ASN A 223 -3.00 -4.95 13.22
N GLU A 224 -3.87 -5.60 12.45
CA GLU A 224 -4.22 -5.25 11.06
C GLU A 224 -4.79 -3.83 10.88
N ASN A 225 -5.27 -3.21 11.97
CA ASN A 225 -5.75 -1.82 11.96
C ASN A 225 -4.63 -0.79 12.21
N SER A 226 -3.39 -1.23 12.41
CA SER A 226 -2.23 -0.35 12.59
C SER A 226 -1.45 -0.23 11.29
N ILE A 227 -0.95 0.97 10.99
CA ILE A 227 -0.06 1.26 9.84
C ILE A 227 -0.69 0.77 8.52
N THR A 228 -1.96 1.14 8.27
CA THR A 228 -2.78 0.64 7.16
C THR A 228 -2.46 1.26 5.80
N ASN A 229 -1.64 2.32 5.77
CA ASN A 229 -1.24 3.03 4.53
C ASN A 229 0.14 2.60 4.03
N PHE A 230 0.77 1.63 4.70
CA PHE A 230 2.07 1.08 4.33
C PHE A 230 2.03 -0.44 4.17
N ASN A 231 2.68 -0.92 3.13
CA ASN A 231 3.27 -2.25 3.12
C ASN A 231 4.63 -2.16 3.81
N ILE A 232 5.02 -3.20 4.55
CA ILE A 232 6.32 -3.26 5.21
C ILE A 232 7.12 -4.46 4.72
N SER A 233 8.44 -4.27 4.58
CA SER A 233 9.36 -5.34 4.17
C SER A 233 10.68 -5.26 4.94
N VAL A 234 11.23 -6.41 5.31
CA VAL A 234 12.57 -6.50 5.87
C VAL A 234 13.59 -6.65 4.75
N GLY A 235 14.58 -5.76 4.71
CA GLY A 235 15.71 -5.85 3.79
C GLY A 235 16.75 -6.84 4.31
N ILE A 236 16.88 -7.98 3.62
CA ILE A 236 17.73 -9.10 4.02
C ILE A 236 18.99 -9.12 3.15
N THR A 237 20.14 -9.42 3.79
CA THR A 237 21.43 -9.60 3.12
C THR A 237 21.76 -11.08 2.93
N ASP A 238 22.63 -11.41 1.98
CA ASP A 238 23.16 -12.77 1.78
C ASP A 238 23.87 -13.27 3.05
N ALA A 239 24.63 -12.39 3.71
CA ALA A 239 25.30 -12.71 4.96
C ALA A 239 24.34 -13.14 6.08
N PHE A 240 23.16 -12.50 6.16
CA PHE A 240 22.12 -12.89 7.10
C PHE A 240 21.55 -14.28 6.75
N MET A 241 21.23 -14.53 5.48
CA MET A 241 20.69 -15.82 5.04
C MET A 241 21.70 -16.97 5.28
N GLU A 242 22.99 -16.71 5.06
CA GLU A 242 24.06 -17.66 5.43
C GLU A 242 24.15 -17.88 6.95
N ALA A 243 23.96 -16.84 7.75
CA ALA A 243 23.90 -16.98 9.21
C ALA A 243 22.66 -17.80 9.66
N VAL A 244 21.52 -17.60 9.02
CA VAL A 244 20.29 -18.41 9.22
C VAL A 244 20.56 -19.88 8.89
N ARG A 245 21.14 -20.16 7.70
CA ARG A 245 21.46 -21.53 7.25
C ARG A 245 22.35 -22.26 8.24
N ASN A 246 23.37 -21.55 8.78
CA ASN A 246 24.38 -22.10 9.66
C ASN A 246 24.09 -21.92 11.18
N ASP A 247 22.89 -21.45 11.52
CA ASP A 247 22.41 -21.22 12.90
C ASP A 247 23.39 -20.38 13.75
N LYS A 248 23.87 -19.26 13.18
CA LYS A 248 24.86 -18.37 13.79
C LYS A 248 24.22 -17.20 14.53
N GLU A 249 25.02 -16.54 15.37
CA GLU A 249 24.69 -15.23 15.92
C GLU A 249 24.64 -14.17 14.81
N TRP A 250 23.74 -13.21 14.96
CA TRP A 250 23.59 -12.03 14.08
C TRP A 250 23.67 -10.76 14.92
N GLU A 251 24.44 -9.80 14.46
CA GLU A 251 24.63 -8.54 15.15
C GLU A 251 23.67 -7.46 14.63
N LEU A 252 22.90 -6.86 15.53
CA LEU A 252 22.12 -5.67 15.22
C LEU A 252 23.04 -4.45 15.44
N ARG A 253 23.31 -3.71 14.38
CA ARG A 253 24.41 -2.75 14.29
C ARG A 253 23.94 -1.39 13.81
N PHE A 254 24.62 -0.33 14.30
CA PHE A 254 24.39 1.02 13.81
C PHE A 254 25.70 1.82 13.86
N PRO A 255 25.93 2.76 12.89
CA PRO A 255 27.12 3.61 12.88
C PRO A 255 27.16 4.57 14.07
N ASP A 256 28.37 4.94 14.52
CA ASP A 256 28.55 5.96 15.58
C ASP A 256 28.00 7.32 15.16
N LEU A 257 27.00 7.79 15.89
CA LEU A 257 26.28 9.05 15.59
C LEU A 257 27.17 10.30 15.72
N ILE A 258 28.22 10.23 16.54
CA ILE A 258 29.14 11.37 16.73
C ILE A 258 30.06 11.47 15.54
N GLU A 259 30.64 10.34 15.12
CA GLU A 259 31.52 10.29 13.95
C GLU A 259 30.77 10.59 12.66
N MET A 260 29.52 10.06 12.47
CA MET A 260 28.66 10.43 11.34
C MET A 260 28.50 11.95 11.24
N LYS A 261 28.15 12.60 12.36
CA LYS A 261 27.95 14.05 12.40
C LYS A 261 29.25 14.82 12.13
N GLN A 262 30.37 14.40 12.71
CA GLN A 262 31.67 15.02 12.51
C GLN A 262 32.13 14.95 11.05
N LYS A 263 31.86 13.83 10.38
CA LYS A 263 32.21 13.59 8.97
C LYS A 263 31.15 14.09 7.97
N GLY A 264 30.00 14.61 8.45
CA GLY A 264 28.87 15.00 7.58
C GLY A 264 28.31 13.81 6.79
N PHE A 265 28.35 12.61 7.37
CA PHE A 265 28.00 11.37 6.71
C PHE A 265 26.51 11.01 6.90
N SER A 266 25.82 10.56 5.82
CA SER A 266 24.43 10.13 5.83
C SER A 266 24.15 8.90 4.97
N GLY A 267 25.19 8.06 4.70
CA GLY A 267 25.12 6.87 3.85
C GLY A 267 24.55 5.62 4.54
N THR A 268 24.67 4.49 3.84
CA THR A 268 24.29 3.16 4.36
C THR A 268 25.31 2.64 5.37
N LEU A 269 24.98 1.52 6.02
CA LEU A 269 25.90 0.85 6.97
C LEU A 269 27.23 0.46 6.30
N GLU A 270 27.19 -0.13 5.09
CA GLU A 270 28.36 -0.52 4.32
C GLU A 270 29.20 0.69 3.91
N GLN A 271 28.55 1.76 3.51
CA GLN A 271 29.24 3.02 3.20
C GLN A 271 29.90 3.63 4.44
N ALA A 272 29.26 3.50 5.62
CA ALA A 272 29.86 3.93 6.88
C ALA A 272 31.11 3.12 7.23
N GLU A 273 31.04 1.79 7.10
CA GLU A 273 32.19 0.90 7.28
C GLU A 273 33.34 1.26 6.33
N ALA A 274 33.02 1.47 5.03
CA ALA A 274 34.00 1.88 4.02
C ALA A 274 34.63 3.26 4.30
N ALA A 275 33.86 4.19 4.89
CA ALA A 275 34.34 5.51 5.32
C ALA A 275 35.11 5.49 6.65
N GLY A 276 35.32 4.29 7.23
CA GLY A 276 35.99 4.12 8.52
C GLY A 276 35.26 4.77 9.69
N ILE A 277 33.92 4.79 9.64
CA ILE A 277 33.07 5.18 10.78
C ILE A 277 32.93 3.96 11.68
N LYS A 278 33.10 4.16 12.98
CA LYS A 278 32.93 3.09 13.94
C LYS A 278 31.49 2.56 13.93
N ILE A 279 31.36 1.22 13.86
CA ILE A 279 30.07 0.56 13.94
C ILE A 279 29.90 -0.02 15.35
N HIS A 280 28.74 0.24 15.95
CA HIS A 280 28.35 -0.30 17.25
C HIS A 280 27.44 -1.51 17.07
N THR A 281 27.76 -2.60 17.78
CA THR A 281 26.84 -3.73 17.96
C THR A 281 25.93 -3.42 19.13
N ASN A 282 24.67 -3.10 18.85
CA ASN A 282 23.68 -2.78 19.87
C ASN A 282 23.15 -4.03 20.60
N LYS A 283 22.98 -5.11 19.84
CA LYS A 283 22.45 -6.38 20.34
C LYS A 283 22.96 -7.54 19.47
N LYS A 284 23.15 -8.71 20.07
CA LYS A 284 23.33 -9.98 19.36
C LYS A 284 22.09 -10.83 19.51
N VAL A 285 21.65 -11.46 18.42
CA VAL A 285 20.50 -12.35 18.37
C VAL A 285 20.86 -13.61 17.59
N ASN A 286 20.13 -14.70 17.76
CA ASN A 286 20.27 -15.84 16.85
C ASN A 286 19.61 -15.54 15.51
N ALA A 287 20.33 -15.73 14.39
CA ALA A 287 19.83 -15.39 13.05
C ALA A 287 18.58 -16.20 12.68
N ARG A 288 18.54 -17.48 13.01
CA ARG A 288 17.40 -18.38 12.75
C ARG A 288 16.17 -17.97 13.57
N GLU A 289 16.34 -17.57 14.82
CA GLU A 289 15.22 -17.08 15.65
C GLU A 289 14.64 -15.78 15.09
N LEU A 290 15.50 -14.85 14.63
CA LEU A 290 15.06 -13.61 14.01
C LEU A 290 14.33 -13.89 12.68
N PHE A 291 14.84 -14.79 11.86
CA PHE A 291 14.19 -15.22 10.63
C PHE A 291 12.83 -15.88 10.91
N ASN A 292 12.74 -16.73 11.92
CA ASN A 292 11.47 -17.36 12.32
C ASN A 292 10.45 -16.32 12.79
N LYS A 293 10.86 -15.21 13.42
CA LYS A 293 9.94 -14.09 13.76
C LYS A 293 9.37 -13.44 12.50
N ILE A 294 10.20 -13.20 11.46
CA ILE A 294 9.74 -12.67 10.17
C ILE A 294 8.72 -13.63 9.55
N VAL A 295 9.08 -14.92 9.47
CA VAL A 295 8.23 -15.98 8.91
C VAL A 295 6.89 -16.08 9.64
N LYS A 296 6.92 -16.12 10.97
CA LYS A 296 5.72 -16.21 11.82
C LYS A 296 4.77 -15.05 11.58
N GLN A 297 5.31 -13.83 11.50
CA GLN A 297 4.49 -12.65 11.29
C GLN A 297 3.93 -12.60 9.85
N ALA A 298 4.73 -12.99 8.86
CA ALA A 298 4.31 -13.10 7.46
C ALA A 298 3.23 -14.19 7.27
N HIS A 299 3.35 -15.31 7.98
CA HIS A 299 2.32 -16.36 8.02
C HIS A 299 1.01 -15.84 8.63
N HIS A 300 1.10 -15.02 9.69
CA HIS A 300 -0.06 -14.49 10.41
C HIS A 300 -0.93 -13.55 9.56
N ASN A 301 -0.34 -12.60 8.82
CA ASN A 301 -1.10 -11.60 8.07
C ASN A 301 -0.47 -11.16 6.73
N GLY A 302 0.54 -11.90 6.22
CA GLY A 302 1.22 -11.61 4.95
C GLY A 302 2.28 -10.52 5.03
N GLU A 303 2.59 -9.98 6.20
CA GLU A 303 3.60 -8.93 6.40
C GLU A 303 4.44 -9.18 7.65
N PRO A 304 5.76 -8.83 7.62
CA PRO A 304 6.49 -8.15 6.55
C PRO A 304 6.77 -9.06 5.34
N GLY A 305 6.87 -8.44 4.15
CA GLY A 305 7.52 -9.07 3.00
C GLY A 305 9.03 -9.15 3.21
N VAL A 306 9.73 -9.84 2.32
CA VAL A 306 11.19 -9.93 2.30
C VAL A 306 11.73 -9.35 1.00
N LEU A 307 12.75 -8.49 1.11
CA LEU A 307 13.48 -7.89 0.00
C LEU A 307 14.97 -8.29 0.11
N PHE A 308 15.53 -8.85 -0.95
CA PHE A 308 16.93 -9.32 -0.97
C PHE A 308 17.84 -8.22 -1.51
N LEU A 309 18.47 -7.48 -0.59
CA LEU A 309 19.27 -6.28 -0.86
C LEU A 309 20.45 -6.58 -1.79
N ASP A 310 21.18 -7.67 -1.54
CA ASP A 310 22.38 -8.01 -2.32
C ASP A 310 21.99 -8.47 -3.73
N ALA A 311 20.91 -9.24 -3.89
CA ALA A 311 20.40 -9.63 -5.20
C ALA A 311 19.99 -8.40 -6.04
N ALA A 312 19.37 -7.40 -5.42
CA ALA A 312 19.03 -6.15 -6.09
C ALA A 312 20.26 -5.34 -6.48
N ASN A 313 21.23 -5.21 -5.58
CA ASN A 313 22.44 -4.41 -5.81
C ASN A 313 23.42 -5.06 -6.81
N ARG A 314 23.47 -6.39 -6.91
CA ARG A 314 24.25 -7.08 -7.97
C ARG A 314 23.80 -6.71 -9.39
N SER A 315 22.53 -6.37 -9.56
CA SER A 315 21.96 -5.94 -10.84
C SER A 315 21.61 -4.45 -10.89
N ASN A 316 22.13 -3.64 -9.95
CA ASN A 316 21.95 -2.20 -10.00
C ASN A 316 22.68 -1.63 -11.25
N PRO A 317 21.96 -1.02 -12.20
CA PRO A 317 22.60 -0.55 -13.43
C PRO A 317 23.49 0.68 -13.21
N VAL A 318 23.33 1.41 -12.13
CA VAL A 318 24.06 2.66 -11.82
C VAL A 318 24.67 2.64 -10.41
N PRO A 319 25.52 1.64 -10.07
CA PRO A 319 26.05 1.46 -8.72
C PRO A 319 26.94 2.62 -8.26
N HIS A 320 27.52 3.36 -9.21
CA HIS A 320 28.33 4.55 -8.97
C HIS A 320 27.52 5.75 -8.46
N LEU A 321 26.20 5.77 -8.67
CA LEU A 321 25.35 6.85 -8.17
C LEU A 321 24.86 6.58 -6.75
N TYR A 322 24.41 5.36 -6.46
CA TYR A 322 23.82 4.99 -5.17
C TYR A 322 23.62 3.46 -5.04
N PRO A 323 23.61 2.93 -3.81
CA PRO A 323 23.07 1.61 -3.52
C PRO A 323 21.52 1.64 -3.54
N LEU A 324 20.91 0.52 -3.89
CA LEU A 324 19.46 0.31 -3.80
C LEU A 324 19.09 -0.11 -2.37
N GLU A 325 18.17 0.62 -1.73
CA GLU A 325 17.77 0.40 -0.34
C GLU A 325 16.27 0.15 -0.15
N ALA A 326 15.46 0.51 -1.14
CA ALA A 326 14.00 0.40 -1.07
C ALA A 326 13.38 0.18 -2.44
N THR A 327 12.13 -0.24 -2.42
CA THR A 327 11.28 -0.44 -3.59
C THR A 327 10.04 0.46 -3.52
N ASN A 328 9.29 0.53 -4.64
CA ASN A 328 7.91 1.01 -4.65
C ASN A 328 6.98 0.09 -3.82
N PRO A 329 5.70 0.46 -3.61
CA PRO A 329 4.78 -0.29 -2.73
C PRO A 329 4.56 -1.76 -3.04
N CYS A 330 4.70 -2.18 -4.31
CA CYS A 330 4.46 -3.55 -4.75
C CYS A 330 5.74 -4.38 -4.94
N GLY A 331 6.91 -3.78 -4.73
CA GLY A 331 8.20 -4.48 -4.76
C GLY A 331 8.80 -4.72 -6.15
N GLU A 332 8.13 -4.32 -7.23
CA GLU A 332 8.62 -4.55 -8.60
C GLU A 332 9.64 -3.51 -9.07
N GLN A 333 9.80 -2.39 -8.35
CA GLN A 333 10.71 -1.32 -8.73
C GLN A 333 11.71 -1.00 -7.62
N TRP A 334 12.93 -1.49 -7.76
CA TRP A 334 14.07 -0.99 -7.01
C TRP A 334 14.55 0.31 -7.64
N LEU A 335 14.52 1.39 -6.87
CA LEU A 335 14.83 2.73 -7.33
C LEU A 335 15.80 3.42 -6.38
N GLY A 336 16.65 4.29 -6.93
CA GLY A 336 17.49 5.18 -6.14
C GLY A 336 16.76 6.40 -5.59
N PRO A 337 17.47 7.26 -4.85
CA PRO A 337 16.91 8.48 -4.28
C PRO A 337 16.26 9.39 -5.33
N TYR A 338 14.98 9.75 -5.13
CA TYR A 338 14.14 10.55 -6.03
C TYR A 338 13.90 9.93 -7.42
N GLU A 339 14.34 8.72 -7.66
CA GLU A 339 14.02 8.02 -8.91
C GLU A 339 12.54 7.65 -8.96
N ASN A 340 12.07 7.51 -10.17
CA ASN A 340 10.73 7.06 -10.49
C ASN A 340 10.75 6.22 -11.76
N CYS A 341 9.68 5.48 -12.00
CA CYS A 341 9.58 4.65 -13.18
C CYS A 341 8.24 4.83 -13.88
N CYS A 342 8.34 4.93 -15.22
CA CYS A 342 7.21 4.90 -16.13
C CYS A 342 6.92 3.45 -16.50
N LEU A 343 5.77 2.93 -16.09
CA LEU A 343 5.38 1.54 -16.24
C LEU A 343 4.38 1.32 -17.38
N GLY A 344 4.47 0.15 -17.98
CA GLY A 344 3.45 -0.35 -18.89
C GLY A 344 3.62 -1.86 -19.11
N SER A 345 2.56 -2.53 -19.52
CA SER A 345 2.57 -3.99 -19.66
C SER A 345 2.02 -4.42 -21.01
N VAL A 346 2.76 -5.29 -21.69
CA VAL A 346 2.30 -5.99 -22.90
C VAL A 346 1.26 -7.02 -22.49
N ASN A 347 0.15 -7.05 -23.19
CA ASN A 347 -0.93 -7.99 -22.96
C ASN A 347 -0.70 -9.29 -23.75
N LEU A 348 -0.16 -10.30 -23.10
CA LEU A 348 0.16 -11.57 -23.75
C LEU A 348 -1.08 -12.29 -24.30
N ASN A 349 -2.27 -12.05 -23.73
CA ASN A 349 -3.53 -12.60 -24.24
C ASN A 349 -3.88 -12.14 -25.66
N GLU A 350 -3.39 -10.98 -26.12
CA GLU A 350 -3.56 -10.48 -27.50
C GLU A 350 -2.45 -10.95 -28.46
N HIS A 351 -1.53 -11.82 -28.00
CA HIS A 351 -0.41 -12.35 -28.77
C HIS A 351 -0.54 -13.87 -28.97
N CYS A 352 -1.77 -14.39 -28.85
CA CYS A 352 -2.12 -15.75 -29.17
C CYS A 352 -2.17 -15.93 -30.70
N GLY A 353 -1.36 -16.83 -31.22
CA GLY A 353 -1.39 -17.25 -32.61
C GLY A 353 -2.50 -18.29 -32.88
N PRO A 354 -2.67 -18.75 -34.12
CA PRO A 354 -3.61 -19.83 -34.43
C PRO A 354 -3.16 -21.15 -33.80
N ASP A 355 -4.13 -22.05 -33.59
CA ASP A 355 -3.91 -23.43 -33.18
C ASP A 355 -3.04 -23.64 -31.92
N GLY A 356 -3.20 -22.79 -30.93
CA GLY A 356 -2.47 -22.88 -29.66
C GLY A 356 -0.99 -22.45 -29.74
N THR A 357 -0.63 -21.64 -30.73
CA THR A 357 0.73 -21.09 -30.89
C THR A 357 0.86 -19.67 -30.32
N VAL A 358 2.08 -19.20 -30.20
CA VAL A 358 2.40 -17.80 -29.85
C VAL A 358 2.67 -17.02 -31.13
N ASP A 359 2.08 -15.82 -31.28
CA ASP A 359 2.44 -14.88 -32.35
C ASP A 359 3.66 -14.04 -31.93
N TRP A 360 4.83 -14.63 -32.09
CA TRP A 360 6.11 -14.02 -31.71
C TRP A 360 6.43 -12.73 -32.48
N GLU A 361 6.03 -12.64 -33.74
CA GLU A 361 6.26 -11.44 -34.55
C GLU A 361 5.37 -10.27 -34.10
N LEU A 362 4.13 -10.55 -33.76
CA LEU A 362 3.25 -9.56 -33.17
C LEU A 362 3.75 -9.11 -31.79
N LEU A 363 4.23 -10.06 -30.97
CA LEU A 363 4.83 -9.78 -29.66
C LEU A 363 6.08 -8.89 -29.81
N ARG A 364 6.96 -9.21 -30.74
CA ARG A 364 8.12 -8.39 -31.06
C ARG A 364 7.73 -6.93 -31.37
N LYS A 365 6.79 -6.75 -32.28
CA LYS A 365 6.30 -5.40 -32.67
C LYS A 365 5.74 -4.64 -31.49
N SER A 366 4.93 -5.30 -30.66
CA SER A 366 4.35 -4.70 -29.46
C SER A 366 5.42 -4.30 -28.45
N VAL A 367 6.44 -5.12 -28.22
CA VAL A 367 7.56 -4.81 -27.32
C VAL A 367 8.36 -3.61 -27.83
N VAL A 368 8.71 -3.57 -29.12
CA VAL A 368 9.44 -2.46 -29.73
C VAL A 368 8.68 -1.14 -29.58
N THR A 369 7.42 -1.12 -30.02
CA THR A 369 6.59 0.11 -29.92
C THR A 369 6.35 0.53 -28.46
N SER A 370 6.14 -0.43 -27.55
CA SER A 370 5.94 -0.15 -26.12
C SER A 370 7.19 0.39 -25.43
N THR A 371 8.38 -0.11 -25.77
CA THR A 371 9.65 0.39 -25.26
C THR A 371 9.85 1.85 -25.65
N ARG A 372 9.62 2.19 -26.92
CA ARG A 372 9.67 3.55 -27.41
C ARG A 372 8.64 4.45 -26.75
N PHE A 373 7.38 3.97 -26.61
CA PHE A 373 6.33 4.68 -25.89
C PHE A 373 6.76 5.03 -24.45
N LEU A 374 7.38 4.10 -23.74
CA LEU A 374 7.80 4.34 -22.36
C LEU A 374 9.01 5.29 -22.26
N ASP A 375 9.97 5.27 -23.20
CA ASP A 375 11.02 6.28 -23.26
C ASP A 375 10.45 7.68 -23.53
N ASP A 376 9.44 7.79 -24.42
CA ASP A 376 8.73 9.03 -24.67
C ASP A 376 7.94 9.51 -23.44
N VAL A 377 7.40 8.61 -22.62
CA VAL A 377 6.74 8.98 -21.35
C VAL A 377 7.72 9.63 -20.37
N VAL A 378 9.01 9.23 -20.35
CA VAL A 378 10.04 9.89 -19.52
C VAL A 378 10.16 11.36 -19.87
N GLU A 379 10.10 11.72 -21.16
CA GLU A 379 10.16 13.11 -21.63
C GLU A 379 8.82 13.85 -21.45
N ALA A 380 7.70 13.19 -21.72
CA ALA A 380 6.37 13.79 -21.63
C ALA A 380 5.90 14.07 -20.20
N ASN A 381 6.54 13.42 -19.21
CA ASN A 381 6.16 13.50 -17.81
C ASN A 381 6.49 14.90 -17.24
N ALA A 382 5.49 15.59 -16.71
CA ALA A 382 5.68 16.86 -16.01
C ALA A 382 6.29 16.70 -14.61
N TYR A 383 6.33 15.46 -14.08
CA TYR A 383 6.72 15.15 -12.71
C TYR A 383 5.90 15.93 -11.68
N VAL A 384 6.47 16.18 -10.49
CA VAL A 384 5.91 17.06 -9.45
C VAL A 384 6.82 18.29 -9.37
N PRO A 385 6.44 19.44 -9.96
CA PRO A 385 7.34 20.59 -10.10
C PRO A 385 7.90 21.13 -8.77
N ALA A 386 7.16 20.93 -7.68
CA ALA A 386 7.58 21.33 -6.33
C ALA A 386 8.66 20.41 -5.71
N VAL A 387 9.01 19.30 -6.40
CA VAL A 387 10.07 18.35 -6.04
C VAL A 387 10.97 18.14 -7.27
N ALA A 388 11.80 19.13 -7.54
CA ALA A 388 12.60 19.21 -8.77
C ALA A 388 13.56 18.02 -8.96
N GLN A 389 14.03 17.42 -7.87
CA GLN A 389 14.92 16.25 -7.85
C GLN A 389 14.33 15.04 -8.61
N LEU A 390 13.00 14.90 -8.66
CA LEU A 390 12.33 13.80 -9.37
C LEU A 390 12.63 13.82 -10.87
N LYS A 391 12.58 15.00 -11.49
CA LYS A 391 12.89 15.15 -12.91
C LYS A 391 14.37 14.90 -13.18
N GLU A 392 15.24 15.47 -12.34
CA GLU A 392 16.69 15.29 -12.48
C GLU A 392 17.09 13.82 -12.39
N ALA A 393 16.61 13.10 -11.35
CA ALA A 393 16.92 11.68 -11.16
C ALA A 393 16.37 10.82 -12.31
N ALA A 394 15.13 11.06 -12.74
CA ALA A 394 14.51 10.32 -13.84
C ALA A 394 15.31 10.50 -15.16
N HIS A 395 15.72 11.71 -15.48
CA HIS A 395 16.48 11.98 -16.72
C HIS A 395 17.91 11.46 -16.65
N LYS A 396 18.53 11.36 -15.48
CA LYS A 396 19.87 10.80 -15.30
C LYS A 396 19.97 9.33 -15.71
N ALA A 397 19.05 8.49 -15.23
CA ALA A 397 19.07 7.04 -15.43
C ALA A 397 18.08 6.59 -16.52
N ARG A 398 17.06 7.37 -16.83
CA ARG A 398 16.00 7.08 -17.82
C ARG A 398 15.41 5.69 -17.67
N ARG A 399 15.11 5.27 -16.42
CA ARG A 399 14.52 3.96 -16.19
C ARG A 399 13.11 3.88 -16.76
N ILE A 400 12.82 2.82 -17.48
CA ILE A 400 11.47 2.43 -17.88
C ILE A 400 11.13 1.06 -17.28
N GLY A 401 9.85 0.72 -17.21
CA GLY A 401 9.40 -0.55 -16.66
C GLY A 401 8.40 -1.22 -17.61
N LEU A 402 8.90 -1.82 -18.68
CA LEU A 402 8.10 -2.65 -19.56
C LEU A 402 7.88 -4.02 -18.91
N GLY A 403 6.63 -4.37 -18.67
CA GLY A 403 6.24 -5.66 -18.12
C GLY A 403 5.32 -6.44 -19.05
N ILE A 404 4.77 -7.50 -18.47
CA ILE A 404 3.79 -8.38 -19.10
C ILE A 404 2.51 -8.45 -18.23
N MET A 405 1.38 -8.78 -18.83
CA MET A 405 0.14 -9.21 -18.18
C MET A 405 -0.50 -10.32 -19.02
N GLY A 406 -1.26 -11.20 -18.40
CA GLY A 406 -1.90 -12.32 -19.10
C GLY A 406 -0.94 -13.46 -19.46
N LEU A 407 0.12 -13.69 -18.66
CA LEU A 407 1.00 -14.86 -18.86
C LEU A 407 0.21 -16.16 -18.74
N ALA A 408 -0.63 -16.28 -17.71
CA ALA A 408 -1.48 -17.46 -17.52
C ALA A 408 -2.50 -17.64 -18.66
N ASP A 409 -3.03 -16.53 -19.21
CA ASP A 409 -3.92 -16.57 -20.39
C ASP A 409 -3.22 -17.16 -21.62
N LEU A 410 -1.96 -16.73 -21.86
CA LEU A 410 -1.16 -17.28 -22.96
C LEU A 410 -0.82 -18.77 -22.72
N MET A 411 -0.52 -19.15 -21.46
CA MET A 411 -0.28 -20.55 -21.09
C MET A 411 -1.53 -21.42 -21.30
N TYR A 412 -2.71 -20.93 -20.94
CA TYR A 412 -3.98 -21.61 -21.25
C TYR A 412 -4.19 -21.81 -22.75
N HIS A 413 -3.83 -20.80 -23.56
CA HIS A 413 -3.94 -20.87 -25.02
C HIS A 413 -3.00 -21.91 -25.63
N VAL A 414 -1.75 -21.97 -25.14
CA VAL A 414 -0.72 -22.89 -25.64
C VAL A 414 -0.87 -24.30 -25.06
N GLY A 415 -1.64 -24.48 -23.97
CA GLY A 415 -1.85 -25.77 -23.31
C GLY A 415 -0.76 -26.16 -22.33
N VAL A 416 -0.02 -25.18 -21.78
CA VAL A 416 1.08 -25.38 -20.83
C VAL A 416 0.59 -25.14 -19.40
N ARG A 417 0.91 -26.05 -18.47
CA ARG A 417 0.54 -25.94 -17.07
C ARG A 417 1.40 -24.91 -16.35
N TYR A 418 0.78 -23.90 -15.75
CA TYR A 418 1.48 -22.93 -14.90
C TYR A 418 2.16 -23.61 -13.71
N GLY A 419 3.41 -23.25 -13.45
CA GLY A 419 4.20 -23.78 -12.32
C GLY A 419 4.95 -25.08 -12.61
N SER A 420 4.54 -25.88 -13.60
CA SER A 420 5.28 -27.07 -14.04
C SER A 420 6.70 -26.70 -14.56
N GLN A 421 7.57 -27.67 -14.68
CA GLN A 421 8.90 -27.46 -15.28
C GLN A 421 8.80 -26.85 -16.70
N GLU A 422 7.90 -27.39 -17.51
CA GLU A 422 7.59 -26.87 -18.85
C GLU A 422 7.02 -25.43 -18.77
N GLY A 423 6.16 -25.14 -17.77
CA GLY A 423 5.63 -23.81 -17.52
C GLY A 423 6.69 -22.81 -17.12
N GLN A 424 7.65 -23.20 -16.29
CA GLN A 424 8.81 -22.38 -15.92
C GLN A 424 9.68 -22.06 -17.15
N GLU A 425 9.94 -23.08 -17.98
CA GLU A 425 10.66 -22.93 -19.24
C GLU A 425 9.92 -21.96 -20.19
N PHE A 426 8.62 -22.15 -20.39
CA PHE A 426 7.81 -21.30 -21.25
C PHE A 426 7.82 -19.84 -20.77
N GLY A 427 7.59 -19.63 -19.48
CA GLY A 427 7.62 -18.29 -18.87
C GLY A 427 8.98 -17.61 -19.05
N ALA A 428 10.08 -18.36 -18.83
CA ALA A 428 11.45 -17.87 -19.04
C ALA A 428 11.66 -17.46 -20.50
N GLN A 429 11.28 -18.29 -21.48
CA GLN A 429 11.43 -17.99 -22.90
C GLN A 429 10.62 -16.78 -23.37
N VAL A 430 9.39 -16.61 -22.85
CA VAL A 430 8.56 -15.41 -23.10
C VAL A 430 9.25 -14.16 -22.55
N MET A 431 9.71 -14.22 -21.29
CA MET A 431 10.33 -13.05 -20.66
C MET A 431 11.71 -12.72 -21.26
N GLU A 432 12.49 -13.72 -21.64
CA GLU A 432 13.73 -13.53 -22.38
C GLU A 432 13.49 -12.81 -23.72
N PHE A 433 12.45 -13.22 -24.45
CA PHE A 433 12.09 -12.58 -25.72
C PHE A 433 11.69 -11.12 -25.52
N VAL A 434 10.88 -10.82 -24.52
CA VAL A 434 10.48 -9.45 -24.15
C VAL A 434 11.70 -8.63 -23.76
N ARG A 435 12.56 -9.15 -22.87
CA ARG A 435 13.79 -8.48 -22.42
C ARG A 435 14.74 -8.18 -23.57
N TYR A 436 14.99 -9.17 -24.43
CA TYR A 436 15.88 -9.02 -25.57
C TYR A 436 15.44 -7.89 -26.50
N HIS A 437 14.15 -7.88 -26.90
CA HIS A 437 13.64 -6.85 -27.79
C HIS A 437 13.53 -5.47 -27.15
N ALA A 438 13.24 -5.39 -25.85
CA ALA A 438 13.26 -4.13 -25.12
C ALA A 438 14.69 -3.54 -25.06
N MET A 439 15.71 -4.36 -24.75
CA MET A 439 17.11 -3.89 -24.74
C MET A 439 17.60 -3.50 -26.12
N LYS A 440 17.32 -4.31 -27.13
CA LYS A 440 17.69 -4.00 -28.51
C LYS A 440 17.08 -2.66 -28.95
N THR A 441 15.80 -2.43 -28.68
CA THR A 441 15.13 -1.16 -28.96
C THR A 441 15.76 0.01 -28.18
N SER A 442 16.14 -0.22 -26.91
CA SER A 442 16.80 0.80 -26.10
C SER A 442 18.22 1.15 -26.65
N VAL A 443 18.92 0.20 -27.28
CA VAL A 443 20.16 0.47 -28.02
C VAL A 443 19.89 1.27 -29.30
N GLU A 444 18.88 0.90 -30.08
CA GLU A 444 18.45 1.63 -31.28
C GLU A 444 18.01 3.08 -30.92
N LEU A 445 17.34 3.27 -29.79
CA LEU A 445 17.02 4.61 -29.28
C LEU A 445 18.26 5.38 -28.81
N ALA A 446 19.29 4.70 -28.28
CA ALA A 446 20.55 5.35 -27.95
C ALA A 446 21.30 5.84 -29.20
N GLU A 447 21.29 5.08 -30.28
CA GLU A 447 21.83 5.50 -31.57
C GLU A 447 21.08 6.75 -32.09
N GLU A 448 19.73 6.77 -31.98
CA GLU A 448 18.88 7.88 -32.45
C GLU A 448 19.00 9.14 -31.59
N ARG A 449 19.06 8.98 -30.23
CA ARG A 449 18.79 10.02 -29.21
C ARG A 449 19.91 10.23 -28.19
N GLY A 450 20.97 9.43 -28.27
CA GLY A 450 22.04 9.33 -27.27
C GLY A 450 21.68 8.41 -26.10
N PRO A 451 22.70 7.85 -25.43
CA PRO A 451 22.52 7.00 -24.25
C PRO A 451 21.95 7.77 -23.05
N PHE A 452 21.60 7.06 -21.97
CA PHE A 452 21.22 7.74 -20.73
C PHE A 452 22.40 8.52 -20.14
N PRO A 453 22.16 9.74 -19.55
CA PRO A 453 23.25 10.66 -19.18
C PRO A 453 24.26 10.11 -18.17
N ALA A 454 23.86 9.22 -17.27
CA ALA A 454 24.75 8.63 -16.27
C ALA A 454 25.32 7.26 -16.70
N ILE A 455 25.52 7.04 -17.99
CA ILE A 455 26.04 5.77 -18.50
C ILE A 455 27.50 5.52 -18.09
N GLN A 456 28.32 6.59 -18.01
CA GLN A 456 29.71 6.47 -17.58
C GLN A 456 29.79 6.05 -16.10
N GLY A 457 30.53 5.00 -15.79
CA GLY A 457 30.61 4.38 -14.48
C GLY A 457 29.42 3.46 -14.14
N SER A 458 28.46 3.29 -15.07
CA SER A 458 27.38 2.31 -14.95
C SER A 458 27.86 0.90 -15.37
N ILE A 459 27.02 -0.12 -15.19
CA ILE A 459 27.32 -1.46 -15.72
C ILE A 459 27.36 -1.48 -17.26
N TYR A 460 26.80 -0.47 -17.92
CA TYR A 460 26.76 -0.29 -19.38
C TYR A 460 27.81 0.71 -19.88
N ASP A 461 28.81 1.06 -19.07
CA ASP A 461 29.87 1.97 -19.48
C ASP A 461 30.55 1.42 -20.76
N MET A 462 30.55 2.23 -21.83
CA MET A 462 31.03 1.79 -23.13
C MET A 462 32.53 1.49 -23.12
N ASP A 463 33.30 2.10 -22.21
CA ASP A 463 34.74 1.92 -22.06
C ASP A 463 35.10 0.78 -21.08
N ASP A 464 34.19 0.46 -20.11
CA ASP A 464 34.42 -0.56 -19.07
C ASP A 464 33.12 -1.30 -18.73
N MET A 465 32.54 -1.96 -19.74
CA MET A 465 31.24 -2.62 -19.61
C MET A 465 31.31 -3.85 -18.69
N GLN A 466 30.50 -3.80 -17.60
CA GLN A 466 30.37 -4.89 -16.62
C GLN A 466 29.12 -5.73 -16.84
N TRP A 467 28.22 -5.29 -17.73
CA TRP A 467 26.98 -6.01 -17.99
C TRP A 467 27.21 -7.27 -18.82
N GLU A 468 26.59 -8.37 -18.39
CA GLU A 468 26.57 -9.65 -19.10
C GLU A 468 25.15 -10.03 -19.50
N ALA A 469 25.01 -10.78 -20.58
CA ALA A 469 23.73 -11.28 -21.05
C ALA A 469 23.11 -12.22 -20.00
N PRO A 470 21.81 -12.08 -19.70
CA PRO A 470 21.14 -12.91 -18.71
C PRO A 470 21.12 -14.38 -19.13
N GLN A 471 21.18 -15.26 -18.14
CA GLN A 471 21.14 -16.70 -18.33
C GLN A 471 19.89 -17.29 -17.72
N SER A 472 19.29 -18.27 -18.40
CA SER A 472 18.13 -18.98 -17.87
C SER A 472 18.50 -19.85 -16.67
N LEU A 473 17.66 -19.85 -15.64
CA LEU A 473 17.74 -20.77 -14.50
C LEU A 473 17.22 -22.17 -14.84
N VAL A 474 16.44 -22.29 -15.92
CA VAL A 474 15.86 -23.56 -16.38
C VAL A 474 16.42 -23.94 -17.75
N LYS A 475 16.63 -25.24 -17.96
CA LYS A 475 17.06 -25.75 -19.26
C LYS A 475 15.92 -25.62 -20.27
N TYR A 476 16.23 -25.17 -21.50
CA TYR A 476 15.29 -25.14 -22.61
C TYR A 476 15.27 -26.48 -23.32
N GLU A 477 14.17 -27.19 -23.24
CA GLU A 477 13.91 -28.48 -23.91
C GLU A 477 12.85 -28.35 -25.01
N HIS A 478 12.02 -27.28 -24.95
CA HIS A 478 10.99 -26.94 -25.92
C HIS A 478 11.30 -25.58 -26.55
N ASN A 479 10.63 -25.29 -27.66
CA ASN A 479 10.96 -24.04 -28.38
C ASN A 479 9.72 -23.20 -28.75
N TRP A 480 8.49 -23.76 -28.77
CA TRP A 480 7.24 -23.08 -29.16
C TRP A 480 7.36 -22.18 -30.42
N ASN A 481 8.24 -22.56 -31.39
CA ASN A 481 8.57 -21.77 -32.58
C ASN A 481 9.11 -20.35 -32.26
N ARG A 482 9.72 -20.17 -31.10
CA ARG A 482 10.33 -18.89 -30.71
C ARG A 482 11.51 -18.54 -31.59
N PRO A 483 11.56 -17.35 -32.22
CA PRO A 483 12.75 -16.86 -32.91
C PRO A 483 13.97 -16.84 -31.97
N GLN A 484 15.14 -17.16 -32.50
CA GLN A 484 16.37 -17.10 -31.73
C GLN A 484 16.69 -15.64 -31.34
N VAL A 485 17.13 -15.44 -30.12
CA VAL A 485 17.68 -14.17 -29.64
C VAL A 485 19.20 -14.18 -29.76
N GLN A 486 19.77 -13.02 -30.09
CA GLN A 486 21.23 -12.87 -30.35
C GLN A 486 21.78 -11.84 -29.37
N TRP A 487 22.08 -12.28 -28.16
CA TRP A 487 22.57 -11.39 -27.10
C TRP A 487 23.86 -10.69 -27.44
N ASP A 488 24.77 -11.34 -28.24
CA ASP A 488 26.01 -10.72 -28.71
C ASP A 488 25.73 -9.43 -29.49
N ALA A 489 24.67 -9.39 -30.29
CA ALA A 489 24.30 -8.18 -31.04
C ALA A 489 23.87 -7.02 -30.11
N VAL A 490 23.27 -7.34 -28.95
CA VAL A 490 22.94 -6.33 -27.93
C VAL A 490 24.22 -5.85 -27.23
N VAL A 491 25.12 -6.76 -26.88
CA VAL A 491 26.44 -6.43 -26.30
C VAL A 491 27.24 -5.51 -27.23
N ASP A 492 27.34 -5.85 -28.50
CA ASP A 492 28.03 -5.04 -29.50
C ASP A 492 27.38 -3.68 -29.71
N GLY A 493 26.03 -3.64 -29.74
CA GLY A 493 25.29 -2.39 -29.86
C GLY A 493 25.51 -1.47 -28.66
N ILE A 494 25.53 -2.00 -27.42
CA ILE A 494 25.83 -1.20 -26.22
C ILE A 494 27.24 -0.64 -26.29
N LYS A 495 28.24 -1.41 -26.70
CA LYS A 495 29.61 -0.93 -26.85
C LYS A 495 29.75 0.17 -27.90
N GLN A 496 28.92 0.13 -28.95
CA GLN A 496 28.99 1.07 -30.07
C GLN A 496 28.18 2.35 -29.84
N HIS A 497 26.97 2.23 -29.29
CA HIS A 497 25.99 3.32 -29.19
C HIS A 497 25.59 3.66 -27.75
N GLY A 498 25.98 2.81 -26.77
CA GLY A 498 25.40 2.83 -25.44
C GLY A 498 23.98 2.27 -25.39
N ILE A 499 23.27 2.55 -24.33
CA ILE A 499 21.86 2.18 -24.15
C ILE A 499 21.06 3.37 -23.63
N ARG A 500 19.82 3.55 -24.13
CA ARG A 500 18.98 4.73 -23.81
C ARG A 500 18.43 4.72 -22.39
N ASN A 501 18.11 3.55 -21.85
CA ASN A 501 17.45 3.37 -20.58
C ASN A 501 18.33 2.49 -19.67
N ALA A 502 18.60 2.92 -18.44
CA ALA A 502 19.40 2.16 -17.49
C ALA A 502 18.71 0.86 -17.02
N ALA A 503 17.39 0.83 -17.02
CA ALA A 503 16.59 -0.38 -16.81
C ALA A 503 15.40 -0.38 -17.78
N GLN A 504 15.02 -1.56 -18.30
CA GLN A 504 13.95 -1.68 -19.30
C GLN A 504 12.77 -2.48 -18.80
N THR A 505 12.97 -3.55 -18.00
CA THR A 505 11.93 -4.51 -17.69
C THR A 505 11.58 -4.58 -16.19
N THR A 506 10.28 -4.74 -15.94
CA THR A 506 9.71 -5.01 -14.62
C THR A 506 8.38 -5.73 -14.78
N VAL A 507 7.93 -6.49 -13.81
CA VAL A 507 6.58 -7.07 -13.85
C VAL A 507 5.74 -6.53 -12.70
N ALA A 508 4.88 -5.58 -13.04
CA ALA A 508 3.94 -4.97 -12.10
C ALA A 508 2.71 -5.88 -11.85
N PRO A 509 1.96 -5.66 -10.75
CA PRO A 509 0.76 -6.47 -10.45
C PRO A 509 -0.36 -6.36 -11.50
N THR A 510 -0.43 -5.27 -12.25
CA THR A 510 -1.40 -4.97 -13.34
C THR A 510 -2.89 -5.07 -12.98
N GLY A 511 -3.28 -5.19 -11.71
CA GLY A 511 -4.64 -5.52 -11.27
C GLY A 511 -5.80 -4.73 -11.92
N THR A 512 -5.62 -3.43 -12.23
CA THR A 512 -6.65 -2.63 -12.92
C THR A 512 -6.53 -2.73 -14.43
N ILE A 513 -5.29 -2.59 -14.98
CA ILE A 513 -5.10 -2.55 -16.43
C ILE A 513 -5.33 -3.94 -17.07
N ALA A 514 -4.98 -5.03 -16.40
CA ALA A 514 -5.27 -6.39 -16.86
C ALA A 514 -6.79 -6.65 -16.96
N THR A 515 -7.57 -6.24 -15.94
CA THR A 515 -9.04 -6.35 -15.98
C THR A 515 -9.63 -5.58 -17.18
N VAL A 516 -9.12 -4.38 -17.47
CA VAL A 516 -9.56 -3.56 -18.61
C VAL A 516 -9.11 -4.17 -19.94
N ALA A 517 -7.91 -4.75 -19.97
CA ALA A 517 -7.37 -5.42 -21.15
C ALA A 517 -8.07 -6.75 -21.47
N GLY A 518 -8.85 -7.30 -20.52
CA GLY A 518 -9.54 -8.58 -20.67
C GLY A 518 -8.65 -9.79 -20.33
N CYS A 519 -7.57 -9.60 -19.56
CA CYS A 519 -6.74 -10.68 -19.05
C CYS A 519 -7.40 -11.33 -17.82
N GLU A 520 -7.29 -12.63 -17.72
CA GLU A 520 -7.66 -13.45 -16.56
C GLU A 520 -6.51 -13.50 -15.53
N GLY A 521 -5.27 -13.63 -16.01
CA GLY A 521 -4.04 -13.58 -15.21
C GLY A 521 -3.50 -12.16 -15.07
N TYR A 522 -3.15 -11.78 -13.84
CA TYR A 522 -2.59 -10.47 -13.53
C TYR A 522 -1.05 -10.52 -13.52
N GLY A 523 -0.39 -9.65 -14.32
CA GLY A 523 1.07 -9.67 -14.44
C GLY A 523 1.59 -11.05 -14.83
N CYS A 524 2.42 -11.64 -13.99
CA CYS A 524 2.93 -13.00 -14.11
C CYS A 524 2.22 -14.01 -13.19
N GLU A 525 1.14 -13.61 -12.52
CA GLU A 525 0.42 -14.50 -11.62
C GLU A 525 -0.39 -15.57 -12.38
N PRO A 526 -0.63 -16.74 -11.78
CA PRO A 526 -1.64 -17.65 -12.30
C PRO A 526 -3.02 -17.00 -12.19
N VAL A 527 -4.00 -17.51 -12.91
CA VAL A 527 -5.39 -17.07 -12.75
C VAL A 527 -5.85 -17.33 -11.33
N PHE A 528 -6.54 -16.40 -10.72
CA PHE A 528 -7.00 -16.53 -9.34
C PHE A 528 -7.99 -17.67 -9.17
N ALA A 529 -9.03 -17.72 -10.00
CA ALA A 529 -10.04 -18.78 -10.07
C ALA A 529 -10.75 -18.72 -11.43
N LEU A 530 -11.19 -19.87 -11.95
CA LEU A 530 -11.93 -19.95 -13.22
C LEU A 530 -13.34 -19.35 -13.11
N ALA A 531 -13.91 -19.32 -11.90
CA ALA A 531 -15.13 -18.58 -11.61
C ALA A 531 -15.09 -18.05 -10.17
N TYR A 532 -15.51 -16.80 -9.95
CA TYR A 532 -15.41 -16.15 -8.64
C TYR A 532 -16.35 -14.93 -8.52
N ILE A 533 -16.52 -14.47 -7.28
CA ILE A 533 -17.25 -13.24 -6.96
C ILE A 533 -16.21 -12.13 -6.68
N ARG A 534 -16.34 -11.00 -7.38
CA ARG A 534 -15.52 -9.83 -7.16
C ARG A 534 -16.30 -8.75 -6.42
N HIS A 535 -15.77 -8.30 -5.31
CA HIS A 535 -16.28 -7.18 -4.54
C HIS A 535 -15.77 -5.86 -5.10
N VAL A 536 -16.67 -4.98 -5.53
CA VAL A 536 -16.34 -3.64 -6.02
C VAL A 536 -17.03 -2.61 -5.12
N ASN A 537 -16.24 -1.82 -4.41
CA ASN A 537 -16.78 -0.70 -3.63
C ASN A 537 -17.23 0.43 -4.58
N ASP A 538 -18.55 0.63 -4.71
CA ASP A 538 -19.13 1.73 -5.47
C ASP A 538 -19.80 2.72 -4.48
N ASN A 539 -19.05 3.76 -4.11
CA ASN A 539 -19.54 4.83 -3.19
C ASN A 539 -20.09 4.32 -1.84
N GLY A 540 -19.39 3.34 -1.24
CA GLY A 540 -19.79 2.74 0.04
C GLY A 540 -20.81 1.60 -0.08
N LYS A 541 -21.19 1.21 -1.31
CA LYS A 541 -21.96 -0.02 -1.58
C LYS A 541 -21.04 -1.09 -2.12
N ASP A 542 -21.07 -2.27 -1.52
CA ASP A 542 -20.39 -3.46 -2.05
C ASP A 542 -21.22 -4.05 -3.20
N LEU A 543 -20.69 -3.90 -4.43
CA LEU A 543 -21.28 -4.53 -5.62
C LEU A 543 -20.58 -5.86 -5.85
N LYS A 544 -21.32 -6.96 -5.81
CA LYS A 544 -20.85 -8.32 -6.10
C LYS A 544 -21.00 -8.59 -7.61
N LEU A 545 -19.88 -8.81 -8.30
CA LEU A 545 -19.86 -9.16 -9.73
C LEU A 545 -19.39 -10.61 -9.86
N THR A 546 -20.19 -11.45 -10.51
CA THR A 546 -19.82 -12.82 -10.85
C THR A 546 -18.95 -12.81 -12.11
N TYR A 547 -17.87 -13.55 -12.08
CA TYR A 547 -16.93 -13.75 -13.18
C TYR A 547 -16.83 -15.24 -13.51
N ALA A 548 -16.78 -15.58 -14.80
CA ALA A 548 -16.45 -16.91 -15.31
C ALA A 548 -15.41 -16.77 -16.43
N SER A 549 -14.44 -17.69 -16.47
CA SER A 549 -13.31 -17.67 -17.41
C SER A 549 -13.77 -17.85 -18.87
N PRO A 550 -13.59 -16.85 -19.76
CA PRO A 550 -13.88 -17.01 -21.20
C PRO A 550 -12.98 -18.05 -21.86
N ARG A 551 -11.71 -18.18 -21.45
CA ARG A 551 -10.78 -19.17 -22.00
C ARG A 551 -11.19 -20.59 -21.63
N PHE A 552 -11.68 -20.81 -20.42
CA PHE A 552 -12.18 -22.11 -20.00
C PHE A 552 -13.45 -22.50 -20.77
N ASP A 553 -14.41 -21.57 -20.93
CA ASP A 553 -15.62 -21.81 -21.73
C ASP A 553 -15.29 -22.13 -23.21
N GLU A 554 -14.30 -21.42 -23.78
CA GLU A 554 -13.80 -21.71 -25.14
C GLU A 554 -13.23 -23.15 -25.24
N ALA A 555 -12.45 -23.58 -24.24
CA ALA A 555 -11.90 -24.92 -24.18
C ALA A 555 -13.01 -25.99 -24.08
N LEU A 556 -14.04 -25.74 -23.26
CA LEU A 556 -15.22 -26.61 -23.15
C LEU A 556 -15.98 -26.69 -24.48
N LYS A 557 -16.09 -25.60 -25.24
CA LYS A 557 -16.67 -25.58 -26.60
C LYS A 557 -15.88 -26.45 -27.57
N LYS A 558 -14.55 -26.36 -27.54
CA LYS A 558 -13.65 -27.19 -28.38
C LYS A 558 -13.75 -28.67 -28.07
N LEU A 559 -14.15 -29.05 -26.85
CA LEU A 559 -14.48 -30.45 -26.50
C LEU A 559 -15.82 -30.90 -27.08
N GLY A 560 -16.59 -30.05 -27.75
CA GLY A 560 -17.90 -30.38 -28.32
C GLY A 560 -19.02 -30.43 -27.28
N LEU A 561 -18.84 -29.88 -26.08
CA LEU A 561 -19.86 -29.86 -25.03
C LEU A 561 -20.98 -28.87 -25.37
N GLY A 562 -22.24 -29.30 -25.26
CA GLY A 562 -23.42 -28.45 -25.42
C GLY A 562 -23.51 -27.36 -24.31
N GLU A 563 -24.31 -26.32 -24.56
CA GLU A 563 -24.46 -25.18 -23.67
C GLU A 563 -24.88 -25.58 -22.24
N GLU A 564 -25.89 -26.40 -22.10
CA GLU A 564 -26.39 -26.92 -20.82
C GLU A 564 -25.30 -27.63 -19.99
N LYS A 565 -24.48 -28.49 -20.63
CA LYS A 565 -23.39 -29.19 -19.94
C LYS A 565 -22.25 -28.25 -19.56
N ARG A 566 -22.01 -27.24 -20.35
CA ARG A 566 -20.97 -26.20 -20.02
C ARG A 566 -21.42 -25.36 -18.85
N GLU A 567 -22.69 -24.96 -18.79
CA GLU A 567 -23.26 -24.22 -17.64
C GLU A 567 -23.19 -25.07 -16.36
N GLU A 568 -23.52 -26.37 -16.42
CA GLU A 568 -23.37 -27.29 -15.29
C GLU A 568 -21.91 -27.36 -14.78
N ILE A 569 -20.93 -27.47 -15.69
CA ILE A 569 -19.50 -27.48 -15.33
C ILE A 569 -19.08 -26.14 -14.71
N VAL A 570 -19.51 -25.02 -15.28
CA VAL A 570 -19.20 -23.68 -14.74
C VAL A 570 -19.81 -23.49 -13.34
N GLU A 571 -21.02 -24.02 -13.09
CA GLU A 571 -21.63 -23.99 -11.76
C GLU A 571 -20.85 -24.84 -10.74
N GLN A 572 -20.33 -25.99 -11.14
CA GLN A 572 -19.46 -26.82 -10.30
C GLN A 572 -18.14 -26.07 -9.99
N VAL A 573 -17.55 -25.43 -11.00
CA VAL A 573 -16.35 -24.59 -10.82
C VAL A 573 -16.62 -23.42 -9.87
N MET A 574 -17.79 -22.77 -9.93
CA MET A 574 -18.15 -21.66 -9.03
C MET A 574 -18.06 -22.06 -7.55
N SER A 575 -18.27 -23.33 -7.21
CA SER A 575 -18.20 -23.79 -5.82
C SER A 575 -16.81 -23.72 -5.22
N GLN A 576 -15.75 -24.05 -5.97
CA GLN A 576 -14.37 -24.13 -5.50
C GLN A 576 -13.38 -23.19 -6.24
N GLY A 577 -13.82 -22.59 -7.36
CA GLY A 577 -12.99 -21.71 -8.19
C GLY A 577 -12.06 -22.45 -9.16
N THR A 578 -11.98 -23.79 -9.09
CA THR A 578 -11.08 -24.65 -9.87
C THR A 578 -11.85 -25.79 -10.56
N CYS A 579 -11.28 -26.36 -11.61
CA CYS A 579 -11.83 -27.54 -12.31
C CYS A 579 -11.19 -28.87 -11.88
N GLN A 580 -10.24 -28.88 -10.95
CA GLN A 580 -9.47 -30.09 -10.58
C GLN A 580 -10.35 -31.22 -10.01
N HIS A 581 -11.43 -30.87 -9.33
CA HIS A 581 -12.36 -31.82 -8.71
C HIS A 581 -13.40 -32.40 -9.66
N ILE A 582 -13.38 -32.04 -10.96
CA ILE A 582 -14.37 -32.50 -11.97
C ILE A 582 -13.78 -33.64 -12.79
N PRO A 583 -14.04 -34.92 -12.44
CA PRO A 583 -13.40 -36.05 -13.08
C PRO A 583 -13.87 -36.28 -14.51
N GLU A 584 -15.02 -35.72 -14.91
CA GLU A 584 -15.57 -35.79 -16.26
C GLU A 584 -14.76 -35.01 -17.29
N LEU A 585 -13.96 -34.03 -16.84
CA LEU A 585 -13.07 -33.27 -17.70
C LEU A 585 -11.80 -34.07 -18.02
N PRO A 586 -11.37 -34.08 -19.31
CA PRO A 586 -10.10 -34.70 -19.70
C PRO A 586 -8.92 -34.18 -18.87
N GLN A 587 -7.95 -35.04 -18.59
CA GLN A 587 -6.78 -34.69 -17.78
C GLN A 587 -6.04 -33.49 -18.34
N HIS A 588 -5.81 -33.41 -19.66
CA HIS A 588 -5.12 -32.27 -20.27
C HIS A 588 -5.83 -30.92 -20.05
N ILE A 589 -7.16 -30.87 -19.92
CA ILE A 589 -7.91 -29.66 -19.57
C ILE A 589 -7.65 -29.30 -18.12
N ARG A 590 -7.71 -30.27 -17.21
CA ARG A 590 -7.41 -30.02 -15.78
C ARG A 590 -5.97 -29.58 -15.56
N ASP A 591 -5.01 -30.17 -16.28
CA ASP A 591 -3.59 -29.77 -16.20
C ASP A 591 -3.36 -28.37 -16.75
N THR A 592 -4.03 -27.96 -17.83
CA THR A 592 -3.89 -26.65 -18.42
C THR A 592 -4.55 -25.57 -17.55
N PHE A 593 -5.81 -25.79 -17.13
CA PHE A 593 -6.62 -24.78 -16.44
C PHE A 593 -6.42 -24.82 -14.90
N VAL A 594 -5.16 -24.78 -14.46
CA VAL A 594 -4.82 -24.63 -13.03
C VAL A 594 -4.98 -23.17 -12.61
N VAL A 595 -5.44 -23.00 -11.37
CA VAL A 595 -5.60 -21.69 -10.74
C VAL A 595 -4.62 -21.52 -9.58
N SER A 596 -4.57 -20.34 -9.00
CA SER A 596 -3.61 -19.99 -7.94
C SER A 596 -3.60 -20.97 -6.75
N GLY A 597 -4.76 -21.54 -6.38
CA GLY A 597 -4.88 -22.54 -5.31
C GLY A 597 -4.41 -23.94 -5.70
N ASP A 598 -4.25 -24.22 -6.99
CA ASP A 598 -3.80 -25.52 -7.51
C ASP A 598 -2.27 -25.60 -7.69
N VAL A 599 -1.60 -24.44 -7.57
CA VAL A 599 -0.13 -24.28 -7.72
C VAL A 599 0.52 -24.35 -6.36
N THR A 600 1.53 -25.21 -6.18
CA THR A 600 2.25 -25.32 -4.92
C THR A 600 3.14 -24.08 -4.65
N ALA A 601 3.49 -23.84 -3.40
CA ALA A 601 4.38 -22.74 -3.04
C ALA A 601 5.75 -22.82 -3.75
N GLU A 602 6.30 -24.04 -3.87
CA GLU A 602 7.54 -24.27 -4.60
C GLU A 602 7.39 -23.91 -6.09
N GLU A 603 6.31 -24.32 -6.77
CA GLU A 603 6.03 -23.97 -8.15
C GLU A 603 5.88 -22.45 -8.34
N HIS A 604 5.21 -21.76 -7.40
CA HIS A 604 5.12 -20.31 -7.40
C HIS A 604 6.50 -19.64 -7.35
N VAL A 605 7.38 -20.08 -6.44
CA VAL A 605 8.72 -19.50 -6.28
C VAL A 605 9.64 -19.82 -7.45
N ARG A 606 9.60 -21.06 -7.97
CA ARG A 606 10.39 -21.43 -9.16
C ARG A 606 9.96 -20.69 -10.41
N MET A 607 8.67 -20.47 -10.61
CA MET A 607 8.15 -19.62 -11.69
C MET A 607 8.67 -18.17 -11.53
N GLN A 608 8.67 -17.63 -10.28
CA GLN A 608 9.22 -16.32 -9.98
C GLN A 608 10.71 -16.23 -10.34
N GLY A 609 11.50 -17.21 -9.94
CA GLY A 609 12.93 -17.27 -10.26
C GLY A 609 13.21 -17.34 -11.75
N ALA A 610 12.47 -18.20 -12.47
CA ALA A 610 12.60 -18.35 -13.92
C ALA A 610 12.34 -17.05 -14.69
N LEU A 611 11.34 -16.26 -14.26
CA LEU A 611 11.04 -14.95 -14.83
C LEU A 611 12.05 -13.89 -14.40
N GLN A 612 12.48 -13.88 -13.11
CA GLN A 612 13.44 -12.89 -12.58
C GLN A 612 14.78 -12.92 -13.29
N ALA A 613 15.19 -14.06 -13.79
CA ALA A 613 16.42 -14.18 -14.59
C ALA A 613 16.43 -13.21 -15.80
N PHE A 614 15.27 -12.88 -16.33
CA PHE A 614 15.10 -11.99 -17.49
C PHE A 614 14.42 -10.66 -17.16
N VAL A 615 14.26 -10.31 -15.87
CA VAL A 615 13.76 -9.01 -15.43
C VAL A 615 14.85 -8.24 -14.75
N ASP A 616 15.29 -7.13 -15.36
CA ASP A 616 16.43 -6.33 -14.85
C ASP A 616 16.08 -5.57 -13.57
N ASN A 617 14.89 -5.07 -13.42
CA ASN A 617 14.47 -4.50 -12.14
C ASN A 617 13.94 -5.62 -11.22
N SER A 618 12.67 -5.71 -10.98
CA SER A 618 12.09 -6.75 -10.14
C SER A 618 10.69 -7.13 -10.63
N LEU A 619 10.06 -8.06 -9.95
CA LEU A 619 8.70 -8.46 -10.25
C LEU A 619 7.87 -8.56 -8.97
N SER A 620 6.60 -8.19 -9.09
CA SER A 620 5.61 -8.34 -8.03
C SER A 620 4.94 -9.70 -8.15
N LYS A 621 5.18 -10.56 -7.17
CA LYS A 621 4.60 -11.91 -7.13
C LYS A 621 4.20 -12.26 -5.71
N THR A 622 2.98 -12.77 -5.57
CA THR A 622 2.49 -13.35 -4.32
C THR A 622 2.57 -14.86 -4.37
N VAL A 623 3.18 -15.46 -3.37
CA VAL A 623 3.12 -16.90 -3.16
C VAL A 623 1.88 -17.20 -2.32
N ASN A 624 0.88 -17.82 -2.93
CA ASN A 624 -0.37 -18.17 -2.26
C ASN A 624 -0.25 -19.54 -1.60
N PHE A 625 -0.55 -19.58 -0.31
CA PHE A 625 -0.58 -20.80 0.49
C PHE A 625 -2.01 -21.20 0.84
N SER A 626 -2.26 -22.49 0.96
CA SER A 626 -3.53 -23.02 1.46
C SER A 626 -3.72 -22.67 2.95
N GLU A 627 -4.95 -22.75 3.45
CA GLU A 627 -5.33 -22.50 4.86
C GLU A 627 -4.56 -23.40 5.86
N GLY A 628 -4.09 -24.58 5.44
CA GLY A 628 -3.32 -25.51 6.29
C GLY A 628 -1.81 -25.36 6.23
N ALA A 629 -1.28 -24.38 5.51
CA ALA A 629 0.17 -24.17 5.43
C ALA A 629 0.78 -23.79 6.77
N THR A 630 1.99 -24.25 7.01
CA THR A 630 2.73 -24.02 8.27
C THR A 630 3.73 -22.87 8.13
N GLU A 631 4.22 -22.36 9.27
CA GLU A 631 5.35 -21.43 9.28
C GLU A 631 6.58 -22.02 8.57
N GLY A 632 6.78 -23.35 8.67
CA GLY A 632 7.87 -24.05 7.99
C GLY A 632 7.78 -23.96 6.46
N ASP A 633 6.58 -24.05 5.90
CA ASP A 633 6.36 -23.93 4.45
C ASP A 633 6.71 -22.52 3.94
N VAL A 634 6.37 -21.49 4.72
CA VAL A 634 6.75 -20.10 4.40
C VAL A 634 8.26 -19.91 4.50
N ALA A 635 8.92 -20.51 5.52
CA ALA A 635 10.37 -20.45 5.67
C ALA A 635 11.10 -21.07 4.46
N ILE A 636 10.64 -22.24 3.99
CA ILE A 636 11.17 -22.92 2.80
C ILE A 636 11.01 -22.04 1.56
N ALA A 637 9.84 -21.41 1.36
CA ALA A 637 9.61 -20.52 0.22
C ALA A 637 10.55 -19.31 0.23
N TYR A 638 10.81 -18.70 1.39
CA TYR A 638 11.75 -17.58 1.51
C TYR A 638 13.20 -18.00 1.22
N GLN A 639 13.63 -19.17 1.71
CA GLN A 639 14.96 -19.69 1.43
C GLN A 639 15.14 -20.02 -0.06
N LEU A 640 14.15 -20.68 -0.68
CA LEU A 640 14.18 -21.00 -2.09
C LEU A 640 14.20 -19.74 -2.97
N ALA A 641 13.43 -18.70 -2.62
CA ALA A 641 13.46 -17.44 -3.35
C ALA A 641 14.84 -16.77 -3.32
N TRP A 642 15.51 -16.80 -2.16
CA TRP A 642 16.89 -16.33 -2.03
C TRP A 642 17.88 -17.15 -2.90
N GLU A 643 17.79 -18.47 -2.84
CA GLU A 643 18.64 -19.38 -3.62
C GLU A 643 18.49 -19.21 -5.13
N LEU A 644 17.26 -18.89 -5.60
CA LEU A 644 16.97 -18.62 -7.00
C LEU A 644 17.29 -17.18 -7.44
N GLY A 645 17.85 -16.34 -6.55
CA GLY A 645 18.24 -14.96 -6.88
C GLY A 645 17.05 -14.03 -7.09
N CYS A 646 15.87 -14.34 -6.55
CA CYS A 646 14.75 -13.42 -6.51
C CYS A 646 15.12 -12.14 -5.74
N LYS A 647 14.57 -11.00 -6.12
CA LYS A 647 14.86 -9.70 -5.48
C LYS A 647 13.89 -9.32 -4.37
N GLY A 648 12.81 -10.07 -4.22
CA GLY A 648 11.82 -9.91 -3.16
C GLY A 648 10.79 -11.02 -3.24
N ILE A 649 10.06 -11.22 -2.16
CA ILE A 649 8.99 -12.21 -2.08
C ILE A 649 7.93 -11.76 -1.08
N THR A 650 6.67 -11.94 -1.44
CA THR A 650 5.51 -11.72 -0.57
C THR A 650 4.68 -13.00 -0.51
N VAL A 651 4.15 -13.32 0.66
CA VAL A 651 3.33 -14.51 0.88
C VAL A 651 1.92 -14.11 1.31
N TYR A 652 0.97 -14.97 1.00
CA TYR A 652 -0.40 -14.86 1.48
C TYR A 652 -0.92 -16.25 1.85
N VAL A 653 -1.30 -16.43 3.12
CA VAL A 653 -1.95 -17.66 3.58
C VAL A 653 -3.47 -17.46 3.52
N THR A 654 -4.18 -18.38 2.87
CA THR A 654 -5.64 -18.31 2.72
C THR A 654 -6.31 -18.25 4.09
N GLY A 655 -7.18 -17.25 4.29
CA GLY A 655 -7.88 -17.04 5.56
C GLY A 655 -7.11 -16.24 6.61
N SER A 656 -5.86 -15.83 6.35
CA SER A 656 -5.04 -15.05 7.30
C SER A 656 -5.46 -13.59 7.46
N ARG A 657 -6.29 -13.04 6.56
CA ARG A 657 -6.78 -11.65 6.60
C ARG A 657 -8.31 -11.59 6.65
N ASP A 658 -8.84 -10.66 7.44
CA ASP A 658 -10.30 -10.43 7.56
C ASP A 658 -10.93 -9.88 6.28
N LYS A 659 -10.21 -9.05 5.52
CA LYS A 659 -10.70 -8.40 4.29
C LYS A 659 -10.02 -8.98 3.05
N VAL A 660 -10.80 -9.60 2.16
CA VAL A 660 -10.36 -10.09 0.85
C VAL A 660 -11.12 -9.39 -0.28
N VAL A 661 -10.44 -9.18 -1.41
CA VAL A 661 -11.00 -8.48 -2.60
C VAL A 661 -11.65 -9.47 -3.57
N LEU A 662 -11.17 -10.73 -3.60
CA LEU A 662 -11.66 -11.79 -4.47
C LEU A 662 -12.03 -13.00 -3.59
N GLU A 663 -13.22 -13.57 -3.80
CA GLU A 663 -13.73 -14.73 -3.04
C GLU A 663 -14.30 -15.78 -3.98
N THR A 664 -14.06 -17.07 -3.68
CA THR A 664 -14.85 -18.17 -4.26
C THR A 664 -16.15 -18.30 -3.49
N LYS A 665 -17.16 -18.98 -4.08
CA LYS A 665 -18.44 -19.23 -3.39
C LYS A 665 -18.24 -20.02 -2.10
N ALA A 666 -17.33 -21.00 -2.07
CA ALA A 666 -16.99 -21.77 -0.88
C ALA A 666 -16.35 -20.91 0.21
N THR A 667 -15.50 -19.93 -0.15
CA THR A 667 -14.89 -19.01 0.83
C THR A 667 -15.92 -18.02 1.39
N ALA A 668 -16.84 -17.54 0.55
CA ALA A 668 -17.94 -16.67 0.97
C ALA A 668 -18.91 -17.42 1.91
N GLU A 669 -19.30 -18.65 1.55
CA GLU A 669 -20.18 -19.50 2.38
C GLU A 669 -19.53 -19.95 3.69
N LYS A 670 -18.21 -20.23 3.72
CA LYS A 670 -17.47 -20.50 4.96
C LYS A 670 -17.44 -19.28 5.89
N LYS A 671 -17.31 -18.07 5.37
CA LYS A 671 -17.41 -16.83 6.17
C LYS A 671 -18.83 -16.64 6.72
N ASP A 672 -19.86 -16.86 5.91
CA ASP A 672 -21.25 -16.83 6.33
C ASP A 672 -21.56 -17.98 7.31
N ALA A 673 -20.99 -19.17 7.12
CA ALA A 673 -21.14 -20.33 8.00
C ALA A 673 -20.30 -20.22 9.29
N SER A 674 -19.08 -19.67 9.24
CA SER A 674 -18.30 -19.37 10.46
C SER A 674 -18.91 -18.22 11.27
N ALA A 675 -19.66 -17.33 10.64
CA ALA A 675 -20.54 -16.39 11.30
C ALA A 675 -21.80 -17.07 11.89
N SER A 676 -22.16 -18.28 11.45
CA SER A 676 -23.36 -19.03 11.90
C SER A 676 -23.08 -20.30 12.72
N SER A 677 -21.86 -20.83 12.77
CA SER A 677 -21.50 -22.05 13.51
C SER A 677 -20.80 -21.73 14.84
N ALA A 678 -21.59 -21.49 15.88
CA ALA A 678 -21.17 -21.81 17.24
C ALA A 678 -21.44 -23.33 17.50
N PRO A 679 -20.59 -24.07 18.23
CA PRO A 679 -20.67 -25.52 18.33
C PRO A 679 -21.94 -25.99 19.02
N ALA A 680 -22.59 -26.99 18.42
CA ALA A 680 -23.75 -27.67 18.99
C ALA A 680 -23.36 -28.38 20.31
N SER A 681 -24.01 -27.99 21.39
CA SER A 681 -23.86 -28.58 22.72
C SER A 681 -24.48 -30.00 22.76
N VAL A 682 -23.68 -30.93 23.24
CA VAL A 682 -24.11 -32.29 23.61
C VAL A 682 -25.09 -32.20 24.77
N THR A 683 -26.27 -32.79 24.59
CA THR A 683 -27.33 -32.88 25.62
C THR A 683 -26.94 -33.82 26.74
N GLY A 684 -26.78 -33.25 27.91
CA GLY A 684 -26.80 -34.00 29.20
C GLY A 684 -27.66 -33.20 30.17
N THR A 685 -28.77 -33.80 30.59
CA THR A 685 -29.79 -33.28 31.52
C THR A 685 -29.24 -33.11 32.95
N VAL A 686 -29.22 -31.87 33.44
CA VAL A 686 -29.29 -31.58 34.89
C VAL A 686 -30.08 -30.26 35.07
N ALA A 687 -31.00 -30.25 36.03
CA ALA A 687 -31.98 -29.22 36.31
C ALA A 687 -31.42 -27.88 36.87
N PRO A 688 -32.23 -26.82 36.97
CA PRO A 688 -31.80 -25.47 36.62
C PRO A 688 -31.28 -24.63 37.78
N ALA A 689 -30.18 -23.96 37.56
CA ALA A 689 -29.81 -22.76 38.28
C ALA A 689 -29.81 -21.62 37.28
N THR A 690 -30.67 -20.64 37.46
CA THR A 690 -30.84 -19.43 36.63
C THR A 690 -29.58 -18.60 36.62
N GLN A 691 -28.77 -18.76 35.61
CA GLN A 691 -27.81 -17.75 35.18
C GLN A 691 -28.14 -17.31 33.76
N THR A 692 -28.46 -16.02 33.60
CA THR A 692 -28.71 -15.38 32.33
C THR A 692 -27.42 -15.39 31.48
N VAL A 693 -27.35 -16.26 30.47
CA VAL A 693 -26.29 -16.28 29.47
C VAL A 693 -26.41 -15.06 28.57
N PRO A 694 -25.36 -14.24 28.36
CA PRO A 694 -25.46 -13.11 27.46
C PRO A 694 -25.64 -13.61 26.02
N THR A 695 -26.69 -13.14 25.38
CA THR A 695 -26.98 -13.42 23.96
C THR A 695 -25.92 -12.80 23.07
N ILE A 696 -25.17 -13.61 22.34
CA ILE A 696 -24.21 -13.13 21.34
C ILE A 696 -24.99 -12.61 20.13
N TRP A 697 -24.78 -11.32 19.80
CA TRP A 697 -25.46 -10.65 18.72
C TRP A 697 -24.71 -10.85 17.41
N HIS A 698 -25.39 -11.29 16.36
CA HIS A 698 -24.88 -11.33 15.01
C HIS A 698 -24.93 -9.90 14.42
N GLY A 699 -23.83 -9.15 14.58
CA GLY A 699 -23.68 -7.78 14.08
C GLY A 699 -22.80 -6.94 15.00
N THR A 700 -22.17 -5.93 14.46
CA THR A 700 -21.27 -5.03 15.19
C THR A 700 -21.98 -4.17 16.23
N LYS A 701 -23.33 -4.12 16.20
CA LYS A 701 -24.14 -3.22 17.03
C LYS A 701 -25.51 -3.83 17.33
N LYS A 702 -25.91 -3.79 18.60
CA LYS A 702 -27.22 -4.19 19.07
C LYS A 702 -28.34 -3.35 18.41
N PRO A 703 -29.38 -3.95 17.77
CA PRO A 703 -30.45 -3.19 17.15
C PRO A 703 -31.22 -2.38 18.19
N ARG A 704 -31.74 -1.20 17.80
CA ARG A 704 -32.48 -0.32 18.67
C ARG A 704 -33.93 -0.82 18.80
N PRO A 705 -34.45 -1.05 20.01
CA PRO A 705 -35.89 -1.32 20.27
C PRO A 705 -36.77 -0.15 19.81
N LYS A 706 -38.05 -0.44 19.51
CA LYS A 706 -39.01 0.59 19.11
C LYS A 706 -39.23 1.64 20.20
N ALA A 707 -39.21 1.25 21.49
CA ALA A 707 -39.35 2.12 22.64
C ALA A 707 -38.30 1.78 23.70
N LEU A 708 -37.77 2.78 24.38
CA LEU A 708 -36.83 2.70 25.50
C LEU A 708 -37.33 3.64 26.60
N THR A 709 -37.07 3.28 27.85
CA THR A 709 -37.25 4.15 29.02
C THR A 709 -35.94 4.82 29.38
N GLY A 710 -35.95 6.06 29.85
CA GLY A 710 -34.73 6.75 30.22
C GLY A 710 -35.01 7.98 31.10
N LYS A 711 -33.92 8.58 31.60
CA LYS A 711 -33.92 9.81 32.40
C LYS A 711 -33.15 10.89 31.69
N THR A 712 -33.63 12.13 31.76
CA THR A 712 -32.94 13.31 31.27
C THR A 712 -32.38 14.10 32.46
N TYR A 713 -31.06 14.33 32.41
CA TYR A 713 -30.32 15.13 33.37
C TYR A 713 -29.96 16.44 32.74
N ASN A 714 -29.78 17.51 33.55
CA ASN A 714 -29.24 18.77 33.09
C ASN A 714 -28.01 19.17 33.90
N ILE A 715 -27.10 19.88 33.24
CA ILE A 715 -25.91 20.46 33.86
C ILE A 715 -25.57 21.79 33.19
N ASP A 716 -25.17 22.74 33.99
CA ASP A 716 -24.64 24.02 33.47
C ASP A 716 -23.19 23.87 33.09
N THR A 717 -22.83 24.24 31.86
CA THR A 717 -21.48 24.15 31.30
C THR A 717 -20.98 25.53 30.86
N PRO A 718 -19.70 25.72 30.64
CA PRO A 718 -19.14 26.99 30.17
C PRO A 718 -19.70 27.47 28.82
N VAL A 719 -20.32 26.59 28.05
CA VAL A 719 -20.97 26.87 26.75
C VAL A 719 -22.48 26.89 26.79
N GLY A 720 -23.05 26.85 27.98
CA GLY A 720 -24.50 26.88 28.23
C GLY A 720 -25.04 25.59 28.88
N LYS A 721 -26.30 25.55 29.10
CA LYS A 721 -26.98 24.40 29.73
C LYS A 721 -27.00 23.19 28.77
N ALA A 722 -26.55 22.04 29.27
CA ALA A 722 -26.62 20.77 28.55
C ALA A 722 -27.71 19.86 29.14
N PHE A 723 -28.44 19.17 28.28
CA PHE A 723 -29.43 18.15 28.63
C PHE A 723 -28.94 16.79 28.11
N ILE A 724 -28.72 15.85 29.01
CA ILE A 724 -28.23 14.50 28.73
C ILE A 724 -29.31 13.47 29.03
N THR A 725 -29.87 12.84 28.00
CA THR A 725 -30.87 11.76 28.16
C THR A 725 -30.17 10.42 28.03
N ILE A 726 -30.28 9.58 29.06
CA ILE A 726 -29.73 8.21 29.09
C ILE A 726 -30.92 7.25 29.06
N ASN A 727 -31.01 6.45 27.97
CA ASN A 727 -32.05 5.44 27.81
C ASN A 727 -31.51 4.05 28.16
N GLU A 728 -32.39 3.23 28.77
CA GLU A 728 -32.09 1.87 29.26
C GLU A 728 -32.87 0.84 28.45
N ASN A 729 -32.27 -0.34 28.26
CA ASN A 729 -32.87 -1.45 27.53
C ASN A 729 -33.59 -2.43 28.46
N GLY A 730 -34.62 -1.97 29.15
CA GLY A 730 -35.55 -2.85 29.90
C GLY A 730 -34.98 -3.68 31.06
N GLY A 731 -33.73 -3.46 31.48
CA GLY A 731 -33.02 -4.26 32.47
C GLY A 731 -31.88 -3.52 33.14
N ASP A 732 -32.08 -2.26 33.50
CA ASP A 732 -31.11 -1.43 34.24
C ASP A 732 -29.76 -1.17 33.57
N GLN A 733 -29.63 -1.54 32.31
CA GLN A 733 -28.38 -1.32 31.52
C GLN A 733 -28.53 -0.13 30.58
N PRO A 734 -27.55 0.80 30.57
CA PRO A 734 -27.57 1.93 29.64
C PRO A 734 -27.44 1.43 28.21
N PHE A 735 -28.21 2.02 27.30
CA PHE A 735 -28.33 1.58 25.93
C PHE A 735 -27.97 2.69 24.92
N GLU A 736 -28.42 3.93 25.16
CA GLU A 736 -28.09 5.08 24.32
C GLU A 736 -28.07 6.37 25.13
N ALA A 737 -27.33 7.37 24.65
CA ALA A 737 -27.31 8.70 25.24
C ALA A 737 -27.58 9.76 24.16
N PHE A 738 -28.45 10.74 24.49
CA PHE A 738 -28.65 11.93 23.66
C PHE A 738 -28.20 13.17 24.44
N ILE A 739 -27.46 14.04 23.77
CA ILE A 739 -26.88 15.24 24.36
C ILE A 739 -27.31 16.45 23.54
N ASN A 740 -28.09 17.35 24.17
CA ASN A 740 -28.57 18.57 23.56
C ASN A 740 -27.99 19.79 24.31
N THR A 741 -27.34 20.69 23.58
CA THR A 741 -26.78 21.95 24.10
C THR A 741 -27.02 23.07 23.11
N ALA A 742 -27.03 24.33 23.59
CA ALA A 742 -27.04 25.52 22.73
C ALA A 742 -28.23 25.59 21.74
N LYS A 743 -28.16 26.50 20.74
CA LYS A 743 -29.17 26.61 19.69
C LYS A 743 -28.95 25.51 18.64
N ALA A 744 -30.04 24.93 18.14
CA ALA A 744 -30.02 23.99 17.03
C ALA A 744 -29.25 24.61 15.82
N GLY A 745 -28.40 23.84 15.18
CA GLY A 745 -27.56 24.28 14.04
C GLY A 745 -26.27 25.00 14.42
N SER A 746 -25.92 25.10 15.70
CA SER A 746 -24.60 25.62 16.12
C SER A 746 -23.54 24.52 16.12
N GLU A 747 -22.27 24.90 15.96
CA GLU A 747 -21.12 23.97 16.06
C GLU A 747 -21.11 23.20 17.39
N ILE A 748 -21.47 23.86 18.49
CA ILE A 748 -21.54 23.25 19.82
C ILE A 748 -22.65 22.18 19.86
N ALA A 749 -23.79 22.43 19.24
CA ALA A 749 -24.88 21.44 19.15
C ALA A 749 -24.44 20.22 18.32
N ALA A 750 -23.71 20.45 17.21
CA ALA A 750 -23.18 19.38 16.37
C ALA A 750 -22.16 18.51 17.11
N VAL A 751 -21.23 19.11 17.85
CA VAL A 751 -20.26 18.38 18.68
C VAL A 751 -20.95 17.60 19.81
N SER A 752 -21.93 18.18 20.44
CA SER A 752 -22.74 17.52 21.50
C SER A 752 -23.45 16.29 20.96
N GLU A 753 -24.10 16.42 19.80
CA GLU A 753 -24.77 15.30 19.13
C GLU A 753 -23.77 14.20 18.74
N ALA A 754 -22.58 14.57 18.24
CA ALA A 754 -21.50 13.62 17.90
C ALA A 754 -21.04 12.82 19.14
N ILE A 755 -20.81 13.47 20.27
CA ILE A 755 -20.46 12.80 21.54
C ILE A 755 -21.59 11.83 21.96
N GLY A 756 -22.84 12.24 21.91
CA GLY A 756 -23.98 11.39 22.24
C GLY A 756 -24.09 10.16 21.34
N ARG A 757 -23.86 10.33 20.03
CA ARG A 757 -23.84 9.23 19.06
C ARG A 757 -22.70 8.24 19.32
N LEU A 758 -21.48 8.71 19.67
CA LEU A 758 -20.34 7.87 20.01
C LEU A 758 -20.59 7.08 21.29
N ILE A 759 -21.11 7.70 22.34
CA ILE A 759 -21.51 7.02 23.59
C ILE A 759 -22.54 5.94 23.29
N SER A 760 -23.59 6.27 22.54
CA SER A 760 -24.63 5.32 22.12
C SER A 760 -24.06 4.15 21.32
N TYR A 761 -23.07 4.40 20.45
CA TYR A 761 -22.40 3.36 19.69
C TYR A 761 -21.61 2.42 20.61
N ILE A 762 -20.82 2.95 21.53
CA ILE A 762 -20.04 2.20 22.52
C ILE A 762 -20.95 1.33 23.40
N LEU A 763 -22.06 1.86 23.86
CA LEU A 763 -23.02 1.13 24.69
C LEU A 763 -23.72 -0.01 23.94
N ARG A 764 -23.92 0.12 22.64
CA ARG A 764 -24.59 -0.86 21.77
C ARG A 764 -23.65 -1.84 21.07
N MET A 765 -22.35 -1.64 21.15
CA MET A 765 -21.37 -2.56 20.55
C MET A 765 -21.55 -3.99 21.06
N ALA A 766 -21.33 -4.97 20.17
CA ALA A 766 -21.17 -6.36 20.55
C ALA A 766 -19.82 -6.51 21.27
N SER A 767 -19.85 -6.67 22.59
CA SER A 767 -18.66 -6.75 23.45
C SER A 767 -18.95 -7.65 24.66
N PRO A 768 -17.96 -8.44 25.14
CA PRO A 768 -18.09 -9.21 26.39
C PRO A 768 -18.14 -8.30 27.62
N ILE A 769 -17.71 -7.05 27.53
CA ILE A 769 -17.73 -6.07 28.61
C ILE A 769 -19.16 -5.50 28.75
N ALA A 770 -19.69 -5.51 29.99
CA ALA A 770 -21.05 -5.03 30.26
C ALA A 770 -21.21 -3.53 29.89
N PRO A 771 -22.41 -3.08 29.45
CA PRO A 771 -22.63 -1.67 29.09
C PRO A 771 -22.32 -0.67 30.22
N LEU A 772 -22.57 -1.03 31.48
CA LEU A 772 -22.22 -0.21 32.64
C LEU A 772 -20.70 -0.02 32.77
N ASP A 773 -19.90 -1.09 32.57
CA ASP A 773 -18.44 -1.01 32.67
C ASP A 773 -17.86 -0.19 31.52
N ARG A 774 -18.42 -0.33 30.31
CA ARG A 774 -18.06 0.52 29.18
C ARG A 774 -18.40 2.00 29.41
N LEU A 775 -19.51 2.27 30.10
CA LEU A 775 -19.87 3.64 30.47
C LEU A 775 -18.89 4.22 31.49
N ARG A 776 -18.37 3.40 32.45
CA ARG A 776 -17.30 3.82 33.38
C ARG A 776 -16.06 4.27 32.63
N GLU A 777 -15.63 3.50 31.60
CA GLU A 777 -14.50 3.89 30.77
C GLU A 777 -14.77 5.21 30.02
N VAL A 778 -15.97 5.41 29.50
CA VAL A 778 -16.36 6.69 28.86
C VAL A 778 -16.26 7.85 29.83
N VAL A 779 -16.68 7.67 31.09
CA VAL A 779 -16.57 8.68 32.15
C VAL A 779 -15.11 9.06 32.38
N VAL A 780 -14.22 8.07 32.49
CA VAL A 780 -12.77 8.31 32.66
C VAL A 780 -12.20 9.16 31.51
N GLN A 781 -12.63 8.89 30.25
CA GLN A 781 -12.14 9.63 29.08
C GLN A 781 -12.70 11.05 28.98
N LEU A 782 -13.88 11.34 29.50
CA LEU A 782 -14.52 12.65 29.43
C LEU A 782 -14.19 13.55 30.63
N SER A 783 -13.93 12.95 31.79
CA SER A 783 -13.68 13.67 33.04
C SER A 783 -12.33 14.40 32.99
N GLY A 784 -12.32 15.64 33.45
CA GLY A 784 -11.09 16.44 33.55
C GLY A 784 -10.68 17.15 32.27
N ILE A 785 -11.40 16.98 31.14
CA ILE A 785 -11.12 17.72 29.90
C ILE A 785 -11.35 19.21 30.14
N GLY A 786 -10.29 20.00 30.01
CA GLY A 786 -10.31 21.47 30.17
C GLY A 786 -10.80 22.18 28.90
N GLY A 787 -11.35 23.39 29.06
CA GLY A 787 -11.72 24.31 27.99
C GLY A 787 -11.21 25.73 28.31
N GLY A 788 -11.41 26.68 27.39
CA GLY A 788 -10.97 28.08 27.54
C GLY A 788 -11.68 28.84 28.67
N ARG A 789 -12.75 28.28 29.25
CA ARG A 789 -13.48 28.80 30.42
C ARG A 789 -13.99 27.63 31.26
N SER A 790 -14.11 27.82 32.57
CA SER A 790 -14.75 26.83 33.48
C SER A 790 -15.88 27.51 34.26
N LEU A 791 -16.84 26.71 34.73
CA LEU A 791 -17.99 27.13 35.49
C LEU A 791 -17.96 26.47 36.87
N GLY A 792 -18.24 27.26 37.96
CA GLY A 792 -18.23 26.75 39.34
C GLY A 792 -16.83 26.64 39.97
N PHE A 793 -16.78 26.25 41.24
CA PHE A 793 -15.56 26.15 42.05
C PHE A 793 -15.56 24.80 42.84
N GLY A 794 -14.36 24.33 43.19
CA GLY A 794 -14.16 23.11 43.98
C GLY A 794 -14.69 21.85 43.28
N ILE A 795 -15.35 21.00 44.03
CA ILE A 795 -15.91 19.70 43.56
C ILE A 795 -17.04 19.88 42.52
N ASN A 796 -17.68 21.04 42.49
CA ASN A 796 -18.76 21.38 41.56
C ASN A 796 -18.26 22.14 40.31
N ARG A 797 -16.94 22.16 40.06
CA ARG A 797 -16.36 22.85 38.92
C ARG A 797 -16.60 22.03 37.66
N VAL A 798 -17.21 22.60 36.64
CA VAL A 798 -17.35 22.07 35.29
C VAL A 798 -16.34 22.74 34.38
N ARG A 799 -15.35 22.00 33.93
CA ARG A 799 -14.18 22.52 33.17
C ARG A 799 -14.48 22.77 31.69
N SER A 800 -15.39 21.98 31.13
CA SER A 800 -15.81 22.04 29.73
C SER A 800 -17.13 21.29 29.52
N LEU A 801 -17.68 21.32 28.29
CA LEU A 801 -18.85 20.51 27.94
C LEU A 801 -18.58 18.98 28.08
N PRO A 802 -17.48 18.40 27.55
CA PRO A 802 -17.14 16.99 27.79
C PRO A 802 -17.04 16.63 29.28
N ASP A 803 -16.38 17.46 30.10
CA ASP A 803 -16.26 17.27 31.54
C ASP A 803 -17.64 17.27 32.24
N GLY A 804 -18.54 18.18 31.84
CA GLY A 804 -19.92 18.21 32.36
C GLY A 804 -20.72 16.96 31.96
N ILE A 805 -20.54 16.47 30.75
CA ILE A 805 -21.15 15.20 30.32
C ILE A 805 -20.62 14.05 31.20
N GLY A 806 -19.29 13.99 31.42
CA GLY A 806 -18.66 13.02 32.30
C GLY A 806 -19.23 13.01 33.70
N GLN A 807 -19.42 14.18 34.33
CA GLN A 807 -20.02 14.31 35.67
C GLN A 807 -21.46 13.79 35.74
N VAL A 808 -22.28 14.04 34.71
CA VAL A 808 -23.67 13.50 34.65
C VAL A 808 -23.66 11.98 34.51
N LEU A 809 -22.80 11.43 33.63
CA LEU A 809 -22.67 9.98 33.45
C LEU A 809 -22.15 9.29 34.73
N GLU A 810 -21.23 9.92 35.46
CA GLU A 810 -20.74 9.44 36.77
C GLU A 810 -21.86 9.43 37.83
N GLY A 811 -22.65 10.51 37.89
CA GLY A 811 -23.84 10.56 38.75
C GLY A 811 -24.85 9.47 38.43
N TYR A 812 -25.09 9.18 37.15
CA TYR A 812 -25.94 8.04 36.73
C TYR A 812 -25.35 6.70 37.20
N LEU A 813 -24.03 6.44 37.03
CA LEU A 813 -23.37 5.22 37.48
C LEU A 813 -23.47 5.04 38.99
N ASN A 814 -23.23 6.09 39.77
CA ASN A 814 -23.34 6.09 41.23
C ASN A 814 -24.74 5.75 41.70
N SER A 815 -25.78 6.22 40.99
CA SER A 815 -27.19 5.88 41.28
C SER A 815 -27.49 4.41 41.01
N LYS A 816 -26.75 3.71 40.14
CA LYS A 816 -26.91 2.27 39.88
C LYS A 816 -26.15 1.41 40.88
N ASP A 817 -25.04 1.91 41.42
CA ASP A 817 -24.20 1.21 42.40
C ASP A 817 -24.75 1.34 43.84
N GLY A 818 -25.96 1.94 44.01
CA GLY A 818 -26.65 2.06 45.31
C GLY A 818 -26.06 3.15 46.21
N VAL A 819 -25.21 4.01 45.71
CA VAL A 819 -24.74 5.20 46.44
C VAL A 819 -25.80 6.30 46.32
N VAL A 820 -26.63 6.47 47.35
CA VAL A 820 -27.64 7.57 47.40
C VAL A 820 -26.89 8.89 47.55
N ALA A 821 -26.95 9.72 46.50
CA ALA A 821 -26.53 11.12 46.58
C ALA A 821 -27.59 11.89 47.34
N GLU A 822 -27.27 12.38 48.53
CA GLU A 822 -28.10 13.35 49.23
C GLU A 822 -28.31 14.62 48.39
N GLU A 823 -29.59 14.98 48.15
CA GLU A 823 -29.97 16.28 47.62
C GLU A 823 -29.53 17.41 48.59
N VAL A 824 -28.51 18.16 48.21
CA VAL A 824 -28.13 19.35 48.95
C VAL A 824 -29.08 20.47 48.57
N LYS A 825 -30.11 20.69 49.41
CA LYS A 825 -30.90 21.92 49.46
C LYS A 825 -30.00 23.06 49.92
N SER A 826 -29.95 24.10 49.17
CA SER A 826 -29.33 25.38 49.57
C SER A 826 -30.07 25.98 50.73
N ASN A 827 -29.46 26.04 51.93
CA ASN A 827 -29.67 27.14 52.90
C ASN A 827 -28.45 27.26 53.82
N GLY A 828 -28.12 28.48 54.16
CA GLY A 828 -26.90 28.90 54.81
C GLY A 828 -26.79 28.58 56.32
N ASN A 829 -25.61 28.82 56.78
CA ASN A 829 -25.09 29.03 58.14
C ASN A 829 -25.02 27.85 59.15
N GLY A 830 -23.81 27.64 59.62
CA GLY A 830 -23.51 27.11 60.93
C GLY A 830 -22.48 25.99 61.00
N GLY A 831 -21.36 26.27 61.68
CA GLY A 831 -20.18 25.46 61.77
C GLY A 831 -20.35 24.08 62.45
N GLY A 832 -19.45 23.19 62.11
CA GLY A 832 -19.28 21.89 62.77
C GLY A 832 -18.07 21.19 62.10
N HIS A 833 -16.99 21.13 62.88
CA HIS A 833 -15.78 20.34 62.48
C HIS A 833 -16.10 18.85 62.45
N THR A 834 -15.85 18.22 61.30
CA THR A 834 -15.56 16.80 61.24
C THR A 834 -14.34 16.59 60.37
N GLU A 835 -13.31 15.95 60.92
CA GLU A 835 -12.04 15.60 60.29
C GLU A 835 -12.31 14.65 59.10
N HIS A 836 -12.06 15.17 57.91
CA HIS A 836 -11.85 14.32 56.71
C HIS A 836 -10.38 14.35 56.33
N THR A 837 -9.73 13.21 56.46
CA THR A 837 -8.39 12.97 55.91
C THR A 837 -8.36 13.35 54.43
N PRO A 838 -7.47 14.26 53.98
CA PRO A 838 -7.41 14.63 52.55
C PRO A 838 -6.75 13.52 51.78
N LYS A 839 -7.41 13.08 50.71
CA LYS A 839 -6.76 12.25 49.67
C LYS A 839 -5.66 13.10 49.03
N MET A 840 -4.40 12.71 49.22
CA MET A 840 -3.25 13.37 48.64
C MET A 840 -3.33 13.28 47.09
N LYS A 841 -3.39 14.44 46.41
CA LYS A 841 -3.17 14.52 44.95
C LYS A 841 -1.66 14.44 44.72
N ILE A 842 -1.20 13.44 44.01
CA ILE A 842 0.21 13.31 43.60
C ILE A 842 0.40 14.28 42.42
N GLY A 843 1.27 15.28 42.59
CA GLY A 843 1.71 16.26 41.59
C GLY A 843 3.23 16.15 41.35
N ASP A 844 3.79 17.03 40.52
CA ASP A 844 5.26 17.16 40.34
C ASP A 844 5.94 17.60 41.66
N ILE A 845 7.23 17.28 41.80
CA ILE A 845 8.01 17.66 42.98
C ILE A 845 8.23 19.16 42.97
N CYS A 846 7.90 19.83 44.05
CA CYS A 846 8.13 21.27 44.25
C CYS A 846 9.61 21.57 44.49
N PRO A 847 10.23 22.48 43.72
CA PRO A 847 11.64 22.85 43.93
C PRO A 847 11.90 23.54 45.24
N GLU A 848 10.89 24.19 45.87
CA GLU A 848 11.04 24.93 47.12
C GLU A 848 10.86 24.07 48.38
N CYS A 849 9.86 23.16 48.40
CA CYS A 849 9.59 22.39 49.59
C CYS A 849 9.87 20.88 49.45
N GLY A 850 10.15 20.37 48.24
CA GLY A 850 10.45 18.95 47.97
C GLY A 850 9.23 18.02 47.94
N GLU A 851 8.01 18.53 48.17
CA GLU A 851 6.79 17.73 48.18
C GLU A 851 6.22 17.52 46.78
N ALA A 852 5.67 16.32 46.51
CA ALA A 852 5.04 15.99 45.22
C ALA A 852 3.61 16.59 45.14
N ALA A 853 3.49 17.89 45.16
CA ALA A 853 2.23 18.62 45.27
C ALA A 853 2.12 19.81 44.27
N VAL A 854 2.94 19.89 43.24
CA VAL A 854 2.86 20.90 42.19
C VAL A 854 1.91 20.46 41.09
N VAL A 855 0.91 21.32 40.81
CA VAL A 855 -0.08 21.09 39.73
C VAL A 855 -0.05 22.29 38.77
N ASN A 856 -0.12 22.04 37.49
CA ASN A 856 -0.25 23.07 36.45
C ASN A 856 -1.72 23.53 36.36
N GLU A 857 -2.02 24.75 36.71
CA GLU A 857 -3.35 25.37 36.60
C GLU A 857 -3.24 26.76 35.94
N GLU A 858 -4.06 26.96 34.91
CA GLU A 858 -4.19 28.25 34.20
C GLU A 858 -2.87 28.84 33.64
N GLY A 859 -1.93 27.95 33.24
CA GLY A 859 -0.62 28.37 32.74
C GLY A 859 0.43 28.60 33.83
N CYS A 860 0.09 28.43 35.10
CA CYS A 860 1.01 28.57 36.25
C CYS A 860 1.23 27.23 36.94
N ARG A 861 2.46 26.99 37.43
CA ARG A 861 2.79 25.85 38.28
C ARG A 861 2.60 26.27 39.74
N LYS A 862 1.66 25.61 40.44
CA LYS A 862 1.35 25.95 41.84
C LYS A 862 1.55 24.75 42.76
N CYS A 863 2.34 24.93 43.81
CA CYS A 863 2.50 23.90 44.84
C CYS A 863 1.41 24.02 45.88
N TYR A 864 0.63 22.97 46.10
CA TYR A 864 -0.43 22.95 47.11
C TYR A 864 0.07 22.62 48.55
N ALA A 865 1.35 22.25 48.71
CA ALA A 865 1.93 21.99 50.03
C ALA A 865 2.51 23.28 50.65
N CYS A 866 3.23 24.11 49.89
CA CYS A 866 3.87 25.31 50.39
C CYS A 866 3.32 26.62 49.82
N GLY A 867 2.41 26.57 48.85
CA GLY A 867 1.81 27.74 48.23
C GLY A 867 2.69 28.42 47.13
N ASN A 868 3.87 27.91 46.86
CA ASN A 868 4.74 28.46 45.80
C ASN A 868 4.05 28.41 44.42
N SER A 869 4.13 29.48 43.65
CA SER A 869 3.51 29.61 42.33
C SER A 869 4.45 30.25 41.33
N GLU A 870 4.72 29.56 40.25
CA GLU A 870 5.46 30.07 39.09
C GLU A 870 4.51 30.22 37.89
N CYS A 871 4.34 31.46 37.43
CA CYS A 871 3.53 31.79 36.25
C CYS A 871 4.40 32.09 35.03
#